data_e9cd54d688bfc9f9d7670fc56f374713
#
_entry.id   e9cd54d688bfc9f9d7670fc56f374713
#
_cell.length_a   1.000
_cell.length_b   1.000
_cell.length_c   1.000
_cell.angle_alpha   90.00
_cell.angle_beta   90.00
_cell.angle_gamma   90.00
#
_symmetry.space_group_name_H-M   'P 1'
#
loop_
_entity.id
_entity.type
_entity.pdbx_description
1 polymer ?
#
loop_
_entity_poly.entity_id
_entity_poly.type
_entity_poly.pdbx_seq_one_letter_code
_entity_poly.pdbx_strand_id
1 'polypeptide(L)'
;MKMLKLLWSLLAVAAVLPGVAKEYRVSLPEVAAALRQAGPGDRIVVEEGDYRDLELKWRGRGAEGAPLRIEAATPGGVKIGGSSSLRLAGQWLEIAGFDFRGGTAPKGAVVEFRCGQEVADDCRLTDCVIDGYNPVRRDMAYSYVILYGRRNRVDHCTFSGKLNLGVTLIVMLNEERSQQNFHRIDHNHFAPRPVYGSNGAETIRVGTSQQAYRSSNTLIEENLFERCDGEVEVVSIKSSDNIIRRNIFFESQGVLALRHGDRNLVEENIFIGNGVRNTGGIRIVNAGHRVVRNTLVGIVGERFFSALAVMNAVPNSLPNRYCLVEDVEIADNLFVDCSNIEFGTGKDLERTLAPERVVFERNTIVNRALTEPFIAVDRTDGFAFRDNKVALGAKCKLEGFKNVVPMLPSLPSEAEMRAGRGAARYRSQCGTQTPAPRTHVLRSGDDLPAAVERAGAGDTVVLADAGGDYPVSRAMTVRVPLTIRAAGEGARPVVRFVGEKGDNMVTIADGGELRIEGIAFSGVLEPGKALAKVGISTAENMIRPYDLFVDNCEFADFGEGGFFAIKGTQSTFAGRVEIRNSLFRNLSGDAIHYAAERDDKGRYNADDMLIENCSFFRILGLPINIYRGGSDESTAGPYVFVRRCNFEDCCNKERGSVMRLVGPQVLAVEGCNFSDSGRGGCSIRLDEATWEKVSIADCNLWNSGRILSMTGNAVKGPLCELEPAYVDPDNFDFTQRPGSPLAEKQIGTKK
;
A
#
# COMPACT_ATOMS: atom_id res chain seq x y z
N MET A 1 68.19 14.92 55.71
CA MET A 1 67.56 16.12 55.18
C MET A 1 67.43 15.98 53.68
N LYS A 2 66.29 15.63 53.18
CA LYS A 2 66.03 15.68 51.76
C LYS A 2 64.69 16.45 51.62
N MET A 3 64.76 17.62 51.00
CA MET A 3 63.62 18.48 50.73
C MET A 3 62.74 17.85 49.61
N LEU A 4 61.48 17.67 49.90
CA LEU A 4 60.44 17.23 48.98
C LEU A 4 59.96 18.49 48.25
N LYS A 5 60.18 18.60 46.96
CA LYS A 5 59.60 19.64 46.11
C LYS A 5 58.24 19.16 45.62
N LEU A 6 57.19 19.80 46.10
CA LEU A 6 55.85 19.65 45.61
C LEU A 6 55.66 20.47 44.35
N LEU A 7 55.48 19.81 43.15
CA LEU A 7 55.09 20.48 41.93
C LEU A 7 53.52 20.55 41.91
N TRP A 8 53.01 21.74 42.02
CA TRP A 8 51.61 22.04 41.69
C TRP A 8 51.50 22.23 40.18
N SER A 9 50.87 21.28 39.49
CA SER A 9 50.41 21.46 38.12
C SER A 9 49.06 22.19 38.16
N LEU A 10 49.04 23.47 37.84
CA LEU A 10 47.84 24.22 37.53
C LEU A 10 47.27 23.68 36.21
N LEU A 11 46.19 22.92 36.29
CA LEU A 11 45.30 22.69 35.15
C LEU A 11 44.55 24.02 34.89
N ALA A 12 45.01 24.78 33.90
CA ALA A 12 44.24 25.91 33.39
C ALA A 12 43.04 25.36 32.62
N VAL A 13 41.87 25.25 33.26
CA VAL A 13 40.61 25.12 32.59
C VAL A 13 40.37 26.45 31.88
N ALA A 14 40.65 26.51 30.60
CA ALA A 14 40.23 27.63 29.76
C ALA A 14 38.69 27.65 29.75
N ALA A 15 38.09 28.49 30.58
CA ALA A 15 36.70 28.85 30.45
C ALA A 15 36.53 29.52 29.08
N VAL A 16 36.03 28.79 28.12
CA VAL A 16 35.54 29.35 26.86
C VAL A 16 34.33 30.21 27.23
N LEU A 17 34.53 31.52 27.27
CA LEU A 17 33.43 32.48 27.36
C LEU A 17 32.52 32.18 26.17
N PRO A 18 31.20 32.02 26.35
CA PRO A 18 30.29 31.84 25.22
C PRO A 18 30.41 33.07 24.34
N GLY A 19 31.02 32.91 23.14
CA GLY A 19 31.00 33.94 22.12
C GLY A 19 29.54 34.31 21.82
N VAL A 20 29.30 35.59 21.51
CA VAL A 20 27.96 36.01 21.08
C VAL A 20 27.60 35.20 19.83
N ALA A 21 26.54 34.42 19.88
CA ALA A 21 26.04 33.64 18.75
C ALA A 21 25.83 34.56 17.54
N LYS A 22 26.40 34.18 16.41
CA LYS A 22 26.31 34.96 15.16
C LYS A 22 25.09 34.49 14.36
N GLU A 23 24.46 35.41 13.68
CA GLU A 23 23.39 35.13 12.70
C GLU A 23 23.90 35.43 11.30
N TYR A 24 23.75 34.45 10.41
CA TYR A 24 24.04 34.54 8.98
C TYR A 24 22.72 34.48 8.21
N ARG A 25 22.34 35.56 7.52
CA ARG A 25 21.20 35.56 6.62
C ARG A 25 21.67 35.30 5.20
N VAL A 26 21.18 34.23 4.59
CA VAL A 26 21.69 33.75 3.29
C VAL A 26 20.55 33.12 2.47
N SER A 27 20.74 33.07 1.16
CA SER A 27 19.93 32.23 0.29
C SER A 27 20.28 30.74 0.47
N LEU A 28 19.36 29.83 0.08
CA LEU A 28 19.56 28.37 0.26
C LEU A 28 20.88 27.84 -0.37
N PRO A 29 21.31 28.25 -1.60
CA PRO A 29 22.57 27.83 -2.18
C PRO A 29 23.83 28.28 -1.39
N GLU A 30 23.72 29.36 -0.63
CA GLU A 30 24.85 29.93 0.11
C GLU A 30 25.07 29.30 1.49
N VAL A 31 24.13 28.47 1.98
CA VAL A 31 24.22 27.77 3.27
C VAL A 31 25.54 27.02 3.43
N ALA A 32 25.99 26.30 2.40
CA ALA A 32 27.25 25.56 2.46
C ALA A 32 28.48 26.47 2.62
N ALA A 33 28.43 27.71 2.17
CA ALA A 33 29.48 28.70 2.38
C ALA A 33 29.43 29.28 3.80
N ALA A 34 28.21 29.57 4.30
CA ALA A 34 28.01 30.04 5.67
C ALA A 34 28.46 28.98 6.70
N LEU A 35 28.19 27.71 6.48
CA LEU A 35 28.60 26.59 7.33
C LEU A 35 30.13 26.48 7.52
N ARG A 36 30.91 26.93 6.55
CA ARG A 36 32.39 26.96 6.69
C ARG A 36 32.90 28.01 7.66
N GLN A 37 32.05 29.00 7.99
CA GLN A 37 32.40 30.12 8.86
C GLN A 37 31.71 30.06 10.22
N ALA A 38 30.55 29.38 10.26
CA ALA A 38 29.73 29.27 11.44
C ALA A 38 30.25 28.18 12.39
N GLY A 39 30.05 28.39 13.68
CA GLY A 39 30.50 27.52 14.76
C GLY A 39 29.36 27.19 15.76
N PRO A 40 29.73 26.56 16.89
CA PRO A 40 28.73 26.20 17.91
C PRO A 40 27.92 27.39 18.41
N GLY A 41 26.61 27.22 18.44
CA GLY A 41 25.67 28.23 18.87
C GLY A 41 25.23 29.24 17.80
N ASP A 42 25.89 29.29 16.65
CA ASP A 42 25.53 30.17 15.55
C ASP A 42 24.24 29.76 14.85
N ARG A 43 23.59 30.73 14.18
CA ARG A 43 22.37 30.53 13.42
C ARG A 43 22.58 30.93 11.95
N ILE A 44 22.16 30.05 11.04
CA ILE A 44 22.04 30.32 9.61
C ILE A 44 20.58 30.41 9.27
N VAL A 45 20.12 31.62 8.99
CA VAL A 45 18.72 31.91 8.64
C VAL A 45 18.60 31.98 7.13
N VAL A 46 17.84 31.06 6.56
CA VAL A 46 17.67 30.93 5.11
C VAL A 46 16.48 31.78 4.67
N GLU A 47 16.72 32.64 3.69
CA GLU A 47 15.71 33.54 3.11
C GLU A 47 14.58 32.75 2.45
N GLU A 48 13.38 33.29 2.52
CA GLU A 48 12.19 32.73 1.85
C GLU A 48 12.40 32.64 0.33
N GLY A 49 11.84 31.60 -0.27
CA GLY A 49 11.91 31.43 -1.71
C GLY A 49 11.51 30.03 -2.18
N ASP A 50 11.33 29.90 -3.49
CA ASP A 50 11.13 28.63 -4.18
C ASP A 50 12.44 28.20 -4.82
N TYR A 51 13.06 27.19 -4.25
CA TYR A 51 14.36 26.66 -4.66
C TYR A 51 14.19 25.32 -5.36
N ARG A 52 14.84 25.13 -6.49
CA ARG A 52 14.68 23.91 -7.30
C ARG A 52 16.02 23.36 -7.79
N ASP A 53 16.07 22.04 -8.00
CA ASP A 53 17.16 21.33 -8.67
C ASP A 53 18.53 21.50 -7.99
N LEU A 54 18.53 21.44 -6.64
CA LEU A 54 19.71 21.65 -5.80
C LEU A 54 20.16 20.36 -5.11
N GLU A 55 21.44 20.01 -5.26
CA GLU A 55 22.11 19.02 -4.41
C GLU A 55 22.73 19.73 -3.20
N LEU A 56 22.01 19.77 -2.09
CA LEU A 56 22.46 20.43 -0.86
C LEU A 56 23.39 19.50 -0.08
N LYS A 57 24.64 19.92 0.12
CA LYS A 57 25.67 19.19 0.89
C LYS A 57 26.09 20.04 2.07
N TRP A 58 25.51 19.77 3.23
CA TRP A 58 25.73 20.52 4.45
C TRP A 58 26.66 19.75 5.41
N ARG A 59 27.79 20.34 5.68
CA ARG A 59 28.76 19.84 6.65
C ARG A 59 29.05 20.93 7.66
N GLY A 60 28.94 20.61 8.93
CA GLY A 60 29.17 21.60 9.98
C GLY A 60 29.37 20.97 11.34
N ARG A 61 29.69 21.78 12.32
CA ARG A 61 29.91 21.33 13.68
C ARG A 61 29.40 22.34 14.70
N GLY A 62 28.36 21.96 15.41
CA GLY A 62 27.94 22.58 16.65
C GLY A 62 28.61 21.92 17.84
N ALA A 63 28.04 22.07 19.03
CA ALA A 63 28.46 21.44 20.27
C ALA A 63 27.25 21.07 21.10
N GLU A 64 27.43 20.17 22.08
CA GLU A 64 26.40 19.86 23.06
C GLU A 64 25.96 21.13 23.80
N GLY A 65 24.66 21.36 23.85
CA GLY A 65 24.06 22.58 24.41
C GLY A 65 24.20 23.85 23.56
N ALA A 66 24.95 23.80 22.46
CA ALA A 66 25.17 24.91 21.53
C ALA A 66 25.13 24.39 20.07
N PRO A 67 23.99 23.86 19.58
CA PRO A 67 23.90 23.37 18.21
C PRO A 67 24.12 24.50 17.20
N LEU A 68 24.65 24.16 16.04
CA LEU A 68 24.67 25.05 14.88
C LEU A 68 23.32 24.91 14.16
N ARG A 69 22.50 25.95 14.18
CA ARG A 69 21.12 25.91 13.69
C ARG A 69 21.02 26.47 12.27
N ILE A 70 20.37 25.72 11.39
CA ILE A 70 20.03 26.09 10.02
C ILE A 70 18.52 26.09 9.92
N GLU A 71 17.92 27.25 9.75
CA GLU A 71 16.46 27.39 9.79
C GLU A 71 15.93 28.29 8.71
N ALA A 72 14.69 28.03 8.28
CA ALA A 72 13.96 28.93 7.41
C ALA A 72 13.66 30.26 8.16
N ALA A 73 13.79 31.42 7.50
CA ALA A 73 13.45 32.70 8.07
C ALA A 73 12.01 32.74 8.58
N THR A 74 11.10 32.14 7.82
CA THR A 74 9.72 31.82 8.23
C THR A 74 9.51 30.32 8.04
N PRO A 75 9.06 29.57 9.03
CA PRO A 75 8.76 28.17 8.87
C PRO A 75 7.82 27.90 7.68
N GLY A 76 8.28 27.10 6.70
CA GLY A 76 7.59 26.82 5.44
C GLY A 76 7.76 27.87 4.35
N GLY A 77 8.46 28.97 4.62
CA GLY A 77 8.79 30.00 3.61
C GLY A 77 9.88 29.57 2.64
N VAL A 78 10.72 28.59 3.02
CA VAL A 78 11.74 27.99 2.16
C VAL A 78 11.16 26.72 1.55
N LYS A 79 10.75 26.80 0.29
CA LYS A 79 10.20 25.67 -0.47
C LYS A 79 11.27 25.07 -1.37
N ILE A 80 11.44 23.75 -1.29
CA ILE A 80 12.48 23.01 -2.00
C ILE A 80 11.82 21.97 -2.90
N GLY A 81 11.98 22.14 -4.21
CA GLY A 81 11.34 21.29 -5.23
C GLY A 81 12.30 20.82 -6.32
N GLY A 82 11.73 20.34 -7.45
CA GLY A 82 12.52 19.81 -8.55
C GLY A 82 13.30 18.56 -8.17
N SER A 83 14.51 18.41 -8.67
CA SER A 83 15.41 17.28 -8.36
C SER A 83 16.27 17.51 -7.10
N SER A 84 15.78 18.28 -6.13
CA SER A 84 16.55 18.66 -4.96
C SER A 84 16.68 17.54 -3.93
N SER A 85 17.81 17.52 -3.22
CA SER A 85 18.07 16.62 -2.09
C SER A 85 19.04 17.23 -1.10
N LEU A 86 18.94 16.84 0.19
CA LEU A 86 19.81 17.27 1.27
C LEU A 86 20.68 16.10 1.76
N ARG A 87 21.99 16.31 1.79
CA ARG A 87 22.99 15.44 2.38
C ARG A 87 23.61 16.15 3.58
N LEU A 88 23.46 15.56 4.77
CA LEU A 88 23.86 16.15 6.04
C LEU A 88 24.97 15.33 6.67
N ALA A 89 26.06 15.98 7.12
CA ALA A 89 27.12 15.33 7.89
C ALA A 89 27.73 16.28 8.91
N GLY A 90 28.32 15.70 9.96
CA GLY A 90 28.96 16.45 11.05
C GLY A 90 28.25 16.21 12.38
N GLN A 91 28.33 17.18 13.27
CA GLN A 91 27.82 16.99 14.64
C GLN A 91 27.01 18.20 15.12
N TRP A 92 25.97 17.96 15.90
CA TRP A 92 25.16 19.00 16.55
C TRP A 92 24.63 20.04 15.57
N LEU A 93 24.14 19.57 14.38
CA LEU A 93 23.42 20.41 13.44
C LEU A 93 21.92 20.29 13.68
N GLU A 94 21.21 21.41 13.74
CA GLU A 94 19.76 21.45 13.81
C GLU A 94 19.18 22.10 12.55
N ILE A 95 18.36 21.36 11.81
CA ILE A 95 17.71 21.78 10.57
C ILE A 95 16.22 21.96 10.85
N ALA A 96 15.67 23.17 10.61
CA ALA A 96 14.31 23.50 11.01
C ALA A 96 13.53 24.30 9.96
N GLY A 97 12.24 23.97 9.83
CA GLY A 97 11.28 24.83 9.15
C GLY A 97 11.25 24.75 7.63
N PHE A 98 11.87 23.75 6.99
CA PHE A 98 11.93 23.61 5.54
C PHE A 98 10.74 22.80 4.98
N ASP A 99 10.27 23.16 3.78
CA ASP A 99 9.23 22.46 3.05
C ASP A 99 9.78 21.87 1.74
N PHE A 100 9.91 20.55 1.65
CA PHE A 100 10.20 19.81 0.42
C PHE A 100 8.88 19.45 -0.26
N ARG A 101 8.59 20.05 -1.43
CA ARG A 101 7.32 19.86 -2.14
C ARG A 101 7.49 19.78 -3.65
N GLY A 102 6.68 18.94 -4.32
CA GLY A 102 6.60 18.91 -5.78
C GLY A 102 7.93 18.60 -6.46
N GLY A 103 8.70 17.68 -5.89
CA GLY A 103 10.01 17.27 -6.40
C GLY A 103 10.17 15.77 -6.47
N THR A 104 11.40 15.35 -6.83
CA THR A 104 11.84 13.97 -6.86
C THR A 104 13.31 13.89 -6.42
N ALA A 105 13.64 12.97 -5.51
CA ALA A 105 15.04 12.75 -5.16
C ALA A 105 15.76 11.98 -6.29
N PRO A 106 16.95 12.42 -6.74
CA PRO A 106 17.67 11.72 -7.81
C PRO A 106 18.05 10.28 -7.45
N LYS A 107 18.35 10.02 -6.19
CA LYS A 107 18.64 8.69 -5.61
C LYS A 107 18.69 8.77 -4.08
N GLY A 108 18.62 7.62 -3.42
CA GLY A 108 18.80 7.49 -1.97
C GLY A 108 17.62 8.01 -1.17
N ALA A 109 17.66 9.26 -0.78
CA ALA A 109 16.61 9.92 -0.02
C ALA A 109 16.48 11.41 -0.35
N VAL A 110 15.35 12.00 0.05
CA VAL A 110 15.18 13.46 0.03
C VAL A 110 16.16 14.11 1.03
N VAL A 111 16.20 13.58 2.27
CA VAL A 111 17.14 13.97 3.32
C VAL A 111 17.94 12.75 3.78
N GLU A 112 19.26 12.82 3.70
CA GLU A 112 20.14 11.73 4.12
C GLU A 112 21.17 12.24 5.14
N PHE A 113 21.23 11.61 6.30
CA PHE A 113 22.14 11.93 7.38
C PHE A 113 23.57 11.40 7.13
N ARG A 114 23.99 11.55 5.88
CA ARG A 114 25.31 11.21 5.38
C ARG A 114 25.66 12.08 4.18
N CYS A 115 26.89 12.53 4.10
CA CYS A 115 27.43 13.27 2.96
C CYS A 115 28.77 12.64 2.48
N GLY A 116 28.66 11.80 1.46
CA GLY A 116 29.80 10.96 1.02
C GLY A 116 30.10 9.87 2.05
N GLN A 117 31.33 9.88 2.59
CA GLN A 117 31.75 8.94 3.63
C GLN A 117 31.48 9.45 5.06
N GLU A 118 31.14 10.71 5.23
CA GLU A 118 30.89 11.32 6.53
C GLU A 118 29.45 11.15 6.93
N VAL A 119 29.16 10.76 8.18
CA VAL A 119 27.84 10.64 8.76
C VAL A 119 27.49 11.81 9.65
N ALA A 120 26.23 11.95 9.99
CA ALA A 120 25.74 12.90 10.97
C ALA A 120 25.61 12.23 12.33
N ASP A 121 26.15 12.87 13.38
CA ASP A 121 25.97 12.45 14.76
C ASP A 121 25.38 13.62 15.58
N ASP A 122 24.47 13.32 16.52
CA ASP A 122 23.83 14.32 17.37
C ASP A 122 23.10 15.45 16.59
N CYS A 123 22.70 15.15 15.35
CA CYS A 123 22.01 16.09 14.47
C CYS A 123 20.49 15.95 14.56
N ARG A 124 19.75 17.01 14.23
CA ARG A 124 18.31 17.08 14.34
C ARG A 124 17.67 17.64 13.08
N LEU A 125 16.60 16.98 12.61
CA LEU A 125 15.66 17.48 11.62
C LEU A 125 14.32 17.73 12.33
N THR A 126 13.87 18.97 12.36
CA THR A 126 12.69 19.34 13.14
C THR A 126 11.80 20.32 12.39
N ASP A 127 10.49 20.27 12.63
CA ASP A 127 9.50 21.17 12.03
C ASP A 127 9.66 21.31 10.51
N CYS A 128 9.96 20.19 9.81
CA CYS A 128 10.09 20.13 8.37
C CYS A 128 8.92 19.35 7.75
N VAL A 129 8.63 19.65 6.49
CA VAL A 129 7.61 18.96 5.69
C VAL A 129 8.27 18.31 4.48
N ILE A 130 7.93 17.05 4.21
CA ILE A 130 8.20 16.38 2.93
C ILE A 130 6.86 15.91 2.39
N ASP A 131 6.35 16.56 1.34
CA ASP A 131 5.00 16.35 0.83
C ASP A 131 4.99 16.15 -0.68
N GLY A 132 4.46 15.00 -1.13
CA GLY A 132 4.31 14.69 -2.55
C GLY A 132 5.63 14.68 -3.33
N TYR A 133 6.73 14.35 -2.68
CA TYR A 133 8.06 14.31 -3.29
C TYR A 133 8.25 12.95 -3.97
N ASN A 134 7.76 12.82 -5.22
CA ASN A 134 7.64 11.54 -5.92
C ASN A 134 8.32 11.57 -7.31
N PRO A 135 8.83 10.42 -7.79
CA PRO A 135 9.32 10.29 -9.17
C PRO A 135 8.16 10.22 -10.16
N VAL A 136 8.48 10.19 -11.45
CA VAL A 136 7.48 10.01 -12.52
C VAL A 136 6.90 8.60 -12.56
N ARG A 137 7.59 7.59 -12.00
CA ARG A 137 7.13 6.20 -11.95
C ARG A 137 7.17 5.69 -10.52
N ARG A 138 6.11 4.99 -10.12
CA ARG A 138 5.96 4.47 -8.76
C ARG A 138 6.98 3.40 -8.37
N ASP A 139 7.55 2.68 -9.31
CA ASP A 139 8.55 1.63 -9.08
C ASP A 139 9.99 2.14 -8.90
N MET A 140 10.23 3.45 -9.05
CA MET A 140 11.52 4.07 -8.72
C MET A 140 11.64 4.25 -7.20
N ALA A 141 12.60 3.53 -6.60
CA ALA A 141 12.74 3.46 -5.16
C ALA A 141 13.61 4.57 -4.58
N TYR A 142 13.08 5.32 -3.61
CA TYR A 142 13.85 6.13 -2.67
C TYR A 142 13.06 6.44 -1.39
N SER A 143 13.74 6.93 -0.37
CA SER A 143 13.16 7.26 0.93
C SER A 143 12.97 8.78 1.10
N TYR A 144 12.12 9.19 2.04
CA TYR A 144 12.08 10.59 2.43
C TYR A 144 13.27 10.91 3.35
N VAL A 145 13.52 10.08 4.36
CA VAL A 145 14.65 10.28 5.29
C VAL A 145 15.45 8.98 5.45
N ILE A 146 16.78 9.09 5.46
CA ILE A 146 17.66 7.98 5.85
C ILE A 146 18.61 8.49 6.97
N LEU A 147 18.58 7.80 8.11
CA LEU A 147 19.45 8.04 9.26
C LEU A 147 20.67 7.14 9.23
N TYR A 148 21.84 7.71 9.29
CA TYR A 148 23.14 7.09 9.56
C TYR A 148 23.76 7.72 10.81
N GLY A 149 24.88 7.19 11.30
CA GLY A 149 25.57 7.70 12.48
C GLY A 149 24.83 7.39 13.78
N ARG A 150 24.91 8.29 14.76
CA ARG A 150 24.38 8.07 16.12
C ARG A 150 23.67 9.30 16.68
N ARG A 151 22.72 9.07 17.59
CA ARG A 151 22.00 10.06 18.39
C ARG A 151 21.33 11.19 17.58
N ASN A 152 20.99 10.88 16.32
CA ASN A 152 20.21 11.82 15.52
C ASN A 152 18.74 11.78 15.91
N ARG A 153 18.07 12.92 15.75
CA ARG A 153 16.66 13.08 16.04
C ARG A 153 15.89 13.59 14.82
N VAL A 154 14.73 13.00 14.59
CA VAL A 154 13.73 13.49 13.61
C VAL A 154 12.44 13.70 14.36
N ASP A 155 12.00 14.94 14.48
CA ASP A 155 10.83 15.26 15.29
C ASP A 155 10.00 16.41 14.72
N HIS A 156 8.70 16.45 15.08
CA HIS A 156 7.75 17.46 14.63
C HIS A 156 7.74 17.66 13.11
N CYS A 157 8.10 16.61 12.36
CA CYS A 157 8.10 16.63 10.89
C CYS A 157 6.80 15.98 10.36
N THR A 158 6.33 16.47 9.21
CA THR A 158 5.22 15.85 8.49
C THR A 158 5.72 15.21 7.21
N PHE A 159 5.40 13.93 7.04
CA PHE A 159 5.72 13.13 5.85
C PHE A 159 4.42 12.72 5.17
N SER A 160 4.15 13.27 4.00
CA SER A 160 2.88 13.13 3.29
C SER A 160 3.05 12.81 1.82
N GLY A 161 2.02 12.21 1.21
CA GLY A 161 1.93 12.04 -0.23
C GLY A 161 3.04 11.17 -0.84
N LYS A 162 3.60 10.22 -0.09
CA LYS A 162 4.59 9.28 -0.61
C LYS A 162 3.89 8.15 -1.37
N LEU A 163 4.12 8.08 -2.68
CA LEU A 163 3.44 7.14 -3.59
C LEU A 163 4.38 6.15 -4.27
N ASN A 164 5.69 6.40 -4.24
CA ASN A 164 6.68 5.55 -4.87
C ASN A 164 7.18 4.43 -3.95
N LEU A 165 7.86 3.44 -4.56
CA LEU A 165 8.59 2.40 -3.86
C LEU A 165 9.63 2.99 -2.90
N GLY A 166 9.88 2.29 -1.81
CA GLY A 166 10.87 2.65 -0.79
C GLY A 166 10.21 3.10 0.52
N VAL A 167 10.89 2.82 1.59
CA VAL A 167 10.49 3.15 2.97
C VAL A 167 10.43 4.66 3.14
N THR A 168 9.49 5.17 3.94
CA THR A 168 9.43 6.61 4.19
C THR A 168 10.61 7.08 5.03
N LEU A 169 10.91 6.43 6.15
CA LEU A 169 12.06 6.72 7.01
C LEU A 169 12.84 5.44 7.33
N ILE A 170 14.14 5.44 7.07
CA ILE A 170 15.04 4.30 7.33
C ILE A 170 16.07 4.66 8.39
N VAL A 171 16.29 3.73 9.32
CA VAL A 171 17.48 3.71 10.20
C VAL A 171 18.46 2.67 9.68
N MET A 172 19.65 3.08 9.30
CA MET A 172 20.69 2.22 8.75
C MET A 172 21.62 1.70 9.84
N LEU A 173 21.93 0.39 9.78
CA LEU A 173 22.87 -0.28 10.69
C LEU A 173 24.02 -1.00 9.93
N ASN A 174 24.19 -0.72 8.66
CA ASN A 174 25.13 -1.42 7.77
C ASN A 174 26.61 -1.14 8.06
N GLU A 175 26.89 -0.12 8.84
CA GLU A 175 28.25 0.26 9.27
C GLU A 175 28.33 0.25 10.80
N GLU A 176 29.47 -0.13 11.39
CA GLU A 176 29.66 -0.20 12.84
C GLU A 176 29.33 1.13 13.54
N ARG A 177 29.75 2.26 12.94
CA ARG A 177 29.45 3.61 13.45
C ARG A 177 27.96 3.98 13.42
N SER A 178 27.11 3.21 12.78
CA SER A 178 25.65 3.37 12.75
C SER A 178 24.94 2.30 13.57
N GLN A 179 25.66 1.45 14.32
CA GLN A 179 25.12 0.50 15.30
C GLN A 179 25.13 1.12 16.70
N GLN A 180 24.28 0.62 17.60
CA GLN A 180 24.03 1.25 18.91
C GLN A 180 23.83 2.75 18.73
N ASN A 181 22.92 3.06 17.80
CA ASN A 181 22.83 4.43 17.25
C ASN A 181 22.00 5.38 18.12
N PHE A 182 21.11 4.88 18.97
CA PHE A 182 20.30 5.68 19.89
C PHE A 182 19.57 6.84 19.18
N HIS A 183 19.11 6.62 17.96
CA HIS A 183 18.31 7.61 17.27
C HIS A 183 16.97 7.82 17.96
N ARG A 184 16.41 9.01 17.81
CA ARG A 184 15.07 9.34 18.29
C ARG A 184 14.19 9.83 17.15
N ILE A 185 13.02 9.18 16.98
CA ILE A 185 12.02 9.52 15.97
C ILE A 185 10.74 9.78 16.73
N ASP A 186 10.40 11.07 16.92
CA ASP A 186 9.32 11.43 17.84
C ASP A 186 8.47 12.60 17.37
N HIS A 187 7.20 12.64 17.82
CA HIS A 187 6.26 13.71 17.52
C HIS A 187 6.07 13.99 16.02
N ASN A 188 6.34 13.01 15.15
CA ASN A 188 6.12 13.17 13.72
C ASN A 188 4.68 12.78 13.34
N HIS A 189 4.22 13.33 12.23
CA HIS A 189 3.02 12.90 11.55
C HIS A 189 3.40 12.20 10.24
N PHE A 190 3.21 10.90 10.20
CA PHE A 190 3.22 10.11 8.98
C PHE A 190 1.79 10.10 8.44
N ALA A 191 1.54 10.95 7.44
CA ALA A 191 0.24 11.15 6.83
C ALA A 191 -0.13 10.05 5.83
N PRO A 192 -1.36 9.99 5.33
CA PRO A 192 -1.85 8.88 4.53
C PRO A 192 -0.93 8.49 3.36
N ARG A 193 -0.69 7.19 3.25
CA ARG A 193 0.02 6.54 2.16
C ARG A 193 -0.84 5.38 1.65
N PRO A 194 -1.28 5.37 0.39
CA PRO A 194 -2.13 4.30 -0.14
C PRO A 194 -1.39 2.98 -0.25
N VAL A 195 -2.15 1.89 -0.40
CA VAL A 195 -1.63 0.55 -0.69
C VAL A 195 -0.69 0.62 -1.90
N TYR A 196 0.50 0.08 -1.74
CA TYR A 196 1.50 0.07 -2.81
C TYR A 196 1.36 -1.17 -3.72
N GLY A 197 0.91 -2.30 -3.17
CA GLY A 197 0.77 -3.55 -3.91
C GLY A 197 2.10 -4.24 -4.24
N SER A 198 3.10 -4.10 -3.38
CA SER A 198 4.39 -4.80 -3.41
C SER A 198 5.13 -4.62 -2.10
N ASN A 199 6.14 -5.45 -1.84
CA ASN A 199 7.09 -5.30 -0.73
C ASN A 199 7.96 -4.03 -0.90
N GLY A 200 8.41 -3.45 0.21
CA GLY A 200 9.33 -2.31 0.28
C GLY A 200 8.63 -0.95 0.40
N ALA A 201 7.45 -0.92 0.98
CA ALA A 201 6.67 0.29 1.17
C ALA A 201 6.36 0.59 2.65
N GLU A 202 7.19 0.14 3.55
CA GLU A 202 7.11 0.41 4.99
C GLU A 202 7.11 1.93 5.28
N THR A 203 6.50 2.34 6.37
CA THR A 203 6.58 3.73 6.82
C THR A 203 7.90 3.97 7.58
N ILE A 204 8.22 3.14 8.57
CA ILE A 204 9.55 3.16 9.23
C ILE A 204 10.17 1.77 9.14
N ARG A 205 11.47 1.73 8.82
CA ARG A 205 12.27 0.51 8.94
C ARG A 205 13.55 0.76 9.72
N VAL A 206 13.79 -0.08 10.73
CA VAL A 206 15.02 -0.04 11.55
C VAL A 206 15.89 -1.24 11.24
N GLY A 207 16.96 -1.03 10.50
CA GLY A 207 17.86 -2.09 10.04
C GLY A 207 17.36 -2.90 8.86
N THR A 208 18.00 -4.03 8.63
CA THR A 208 17.62 -5.06 7.65
C THR A 208 17.83 -6.45 8.25
N SER A 209 17.38 -7.49 7.57
CA SER A 209 17.57 -8.89 8.01
C SER A 209 19.03 -9.23 8.33
N GLN A 210 19.98 -8.60 7.63
CA GLN A 210 21.42 -8.85 7.85
C GLN A 210 21.93 -8.30 9.19
N GLN A 211 21.21 -7.32 9.76
CA GLN A 211 21.53 -6.72 11.06
C GLN A 211 20.64 -7.20 12.20
N ALA A 212 19.91 -8.31 12.03
CA ALA A 212 18.94 -8.83 12.97
C ALA A 212 19.44 -8.86 14.42
N TYR A 213 20.65 -9.35 14.67
CA TYR A 213 21.24 -9.45 16.00
C TYR A 213 22.08 -8.22 16.40
N ARG A 214 22.06 -7.14 15.61
CA ARG A 214 22.71 -5.89 15.98
C ARG A 214 21.77 -5.01 16.75
N SER A 215 22.26 -4.40 17.84
CA SER A 215 21.49 -3.44 18.62
C SER A 215 21.45 -2.09 17.91
N SER A 216 20.26 -1.53 17.78
CA SER A 216 20.04 -0.16 17.31
C SER A 216 19.85 0.80 18.47
N ASN A 217 19.08 0.42 19.48
CA ASN A 217 18.64 1.27 20.60
C ASN A 217 17.85 2.51 20.11
N THR A 218 17.22 2.41 18.95
CA THR A 218 16.37 3.50 18.42
C THR A 218 15.10 3.63 19.25
N LEU A 219 14.73 4.86 19.59
CA LEU A 219 13.50 5.24 20.27
C LEU A 219 12.50 5.81 19.23
N ILE A 220 11.33 5.16 19.07
CA ILE A 220 10.21 5.62 18.23
C ILE A 220 9.06 5.93 19.16
N GLU A 221 8.76 7.23 19.39
CA GLU A 221 7.75 7.61 20.38
C GLU A 221 6.89 8.79 19.96
N GLU A 222 5.67 8.85 20.47
CA GLU A 222 4.74 9.99 20.30
C GLU A 222 4.44 10.35 18.82
N ASN A 223 4.64 9.43 17.87
CA ASN A 223 4.31 9.66 16.47
C ASN A 223 2.85 9.34 16.17
N LEU A 224 2.29 9.97 15.14
CA LEU A 224 1.03 9.61 14.53
C LEU A 224 1.29 8.92 13.18
N PHE A 225 0.81 7.69 13.04
CA PHE A 225 0.73 6.92 11.78
C PHE A 225 -0.72 6.93 11.32
N GLU A 226 -1.07 7.78 10.35
CA GLU A 226 -2.42 7.96 9.86
C GLU A 226 -2.58 7.30 8.49
N ARG A 227 -3.39 6.23 8.39
CA ARG A 227 -3.65 5.49 7.14
C ARG A 227 -2.36 5.21 6.35
N CYS A 228 -1.39 4.66 7.05
CA CYS A 228 -0.10 4.27 6.46
C CYS A 228 -0.21 2.87 5.85
N ASP A 229 -0.82 2.76 4.66
CA ASP A 229 -1.26 1.51 4.03
C ASP A 229 -0.27 0.95 3.01
N GLY A 230 0.94 1.48 2.95
CA GLY A 230 1.93 1.10 1.94
C GLY A 230 2.14 -0.39 1.78
N GLU A 231 2.37 -1.09 2.88
CA GLU A 231 2.44 -2.57 2.98
C GLU A 231 2.09 -3.04 4.39
N VAL A 232 2.14 -4.37 4.62
CA VAL A 232 1.79 -4.98 5.91
C VAL A 232 2.63 -4.47 7.09
N GLU A 233 3.87 -4.08 6.87
CA GLU A 233 4.76 -3.58 7.95
C GLU A 233 4.74 -2.05 7.98
N VAL A 234 3.78 -1.44 8.70
CA VAL A 234 3.78 0.02 8.91
C VAL A 234 5.08 0.46 9.58
N VAL A 235 5.46 -0.23 10.66
CA VAL A 235 6.76 -0.08 11.31
C VAL A 235 7.45 -1.44 11.34
N SER A 236 8.58 -1.56 10.67
CA SER A 236 9.34 -2.79 10.54
C SER A 236 10.62 -2.72 11.35
N ILE A 237 10.67 -3.43 12.47
CA ILE A 237 11.85 -3.54 13.32
C ILE A 237 12.66 -4.75 12.89
N LYS A 238 13.87 -4.52 12.37
CA LYS A 238 14.80 -5.57 11.88
C LYS A 238 16.15 -5.51 12.60
N SER A 239 16.11 -5.17 13.89
CA SER A 239 17.29 -5.09 14.78
C SER A 239 16.86 -5.20 16.24
N SER A 240 17.85 -5.32 17.15
CA SER A 240 17.60 -5.54 18.57
C SER A 240 17.57 -4.24 19.40
N ASP A 241 17.01 -4.36 20.62
CA ASP A 241 17.08 -3.37 21.71
C ASP A 241 16.40 -2.02 21.40
N ASN A 242 15.36 -1.99 20.56
CA ASN A 242 14.60 -0.78 20.25
C ASN A 242 13.43 -0.57 21.24
N ILE A 243 12.99 0.68 21.36
CA ILE A 243 11.85 1.08 22.16
C ILE A 243 10.82 1.76 21.25
N ILE A 244 9.61 1.22 21.20
CA ILE A 244 8.49 1.76 20.43
C ILE A 244 7.35 2.05 21.40
N ARG A 245 7.08 3.34 21.67
CA ARG A 245 6.12 3.68 22.71
C ARG A 245 5.30 4.93 22.43
N ARG A 246 4.09 4.97 23.02
CA ARG A 246 3.18 6.12 22.97
C ARG A 246 2.88 6.64 21.57
N ASN A 247 3.05 5.79 20.54
CA ASN A 247 2.64 6.10 19.18
C ASN A 247 1.14 5.84 19.00
N ILE A 248 0.54 6.55 18.04
CA ILE A 248 -0.83 6.33 17.62
C ILE A 248 -0.81 5.79 16.19
N PHE A 249 -1.44 4.63 15.98
CA PHE A 249 -1.71 4.04 14.66
C PHE A 249 -3.21 4.21 14.40
N PHE A 250 -3.56 5.06 13.45
CA PHE A 250 -4.94 5.39 13.13
C PHE A 250 -5.30 4.86 11.74
N GLU A 251 -6.24 3.92 11.70
CA GLU A 251 -6.79 3.29 10.47
C GLU A 251 -5.70 2.80 9.49
N SER A 252 -4.53 2.43 9.97
CA SER A 252 -3.43 1.95 9.13
C SER A 252 -3.58 0.46 8.82
N GLN A 253 -3.58 0.11 7.53
CA GLN A 253 -3.68 -1.26 7.04
C GLN A 253 -2.30 -1.93 7.13
N GLY A 254 -1.99 -2.47 8.28
CA GLY A 254 -0.70 -3.09 8.56
C GLY A 254 -0.40 -3.12 10.05
N VAL A 255 0.77 -3.58 10.41
CA VAL A 255 1.19 -3.86 11.78
C VAL A 255 2.48 -3.13 12.18
N LEU A 256 2.68 -3.00 13.48
CA LEU A 256 4.01 -2.87 14.06
C LEU A 256 4.64 -4.27 14.10
N ALA A 257 5.63 -4.53 13.27
CA ALA A 257 6.29 -5.82 13.13
C ALA A 257 7.65 -5.83 13.85
N LEU A 258 7.78 -6.68 14.87
CA LEU A 258 9.06 -7.10 15.42
C LEU A 258 9.59 -8.21 14.51
N ARG A 259 10.07 -7.81 13.31
CA ARG A 259 10.32 -8.73 12.19
C ARG A 259 11.61 -9.52 12.34
N HIS A 260 12.64 -8.88 12.90
CA HIS A 260 13.93 -9.47 13.23
C HIS A 260 14.54 -8.76 14.44
N GLY A 261 15.50 -9.43 15.10
CA GLY A 261 16.16 -8.91 16.28
C GLY A 261 15.39 -9.18 17.57
N ASP A 262 16.06 -9.05 18.68
CA ASP A 262 15.61 -9.47 19.99
C ASP A 262 15.43 -8.28 20.94
N ARG A 263 14.79 -8.51 22.11
CA ARG A 263 14.72 -7.61 23.25
C ARG A 263 14.16 -6.20 22.93
N ASN A 264 13.21 -6.15 22.01
CA ASN A 264 12.50 -4.90 21.71
C ASN A 264 11.36 -4.68 22.73
N LEU A 265 11.15 -3.42 23.12
CA LEU A 265 10.08 -2.98 24.00
C LEU A 265 8.99 -2.25 23.19
N VAL A 266 7.75 -2.73 23.27
CA VAL A 266 6.56 -2.11 22.69
C VAL A 266 5.60 -1.75 23.81
N GLU A 267 5.47 -0.45 24.12
CA GLU A 267 4.66 -0.05 25.27
C GLU A 267 3.81 1.20 25.03
N GLU A 268 2.64 1.21 25.65
CA GLU A 268 1.77 2.39 25.70
C GLU A 268 1.36 2.94 24.32
N ASN A 269 1.41 2.11 23.25
CA ASN A 269 0.92 2.51 21.95
C ASN A 269 -0.60 2.36 21.86
N ILE A 270 -1.22 3.16 21.02
CA ILE A 270 -2.66 3.13 20.73
C ILE A 270 -2.87 2.77 19.25
N PHE A 271 -3.61 1.70 19.00
CA PHE A 271 -4.02 1.27 17.67
C PHE A 271 -5.53 1.44 17.53
N ILE A 272 -5.99 2.22 16.58
CA ILE A 272 -7.40 2.51 16.30
C ILE A 272 -7.70 2.07 14.88
N GLY A 273 -8.42 0.95 14.73
CA GLY A 273 -8.74 0.36 13.43
C GLY A 273 -10.07 0.80 12.86
N ASN A 274 -11.04 1.17 13.71
CA ASN A 274 -12.41 1.55 13.33
C ASN A 274 -13.11 0.53 12.40
N GLY A 275 -12.70 -0.74 12.40
CA GLY A 275 -13.22 -1.77 11.51
C GLY A 275 -12.76 -1.63 10.04
N VAL A 276 -11.77 -0.80 9.76
CA VAL A 276 -11.19 -0.69 8.42
C VAL A 276 -10.44 -1.98 8.08
N ARG A 277 -10.67 -2.52 6.89
CA ARG A 277 -10.06 -3.78 6.41
C ARG A 277 -8.54 -3.74 6.55
N ASN A 278 -7.94 -4.86 6.96
CA ASN A 278 -6.51 -5.06 7.13
C ASN A 278 -5.83 -4.15 8.18
N THR A 279 -6.59 -3.41 8.98
CA THR A 279 -5.98 -2.74 10.14
C THR A 279 -5.39 -3.79 11.07
N GLY A 280 -4.15 -3.57 11.48
CA GLY A 280 -3.37 -4.51 12.26
C GLY A 280 -2.84 -3.92 13.56
N GLY A 281 -2.32 -4.80 14.40
CA GLY A 281 -1.73 -4.43 15.68
C GLY A 281 -0.24 -4.76 15.75
N ILE A 282 0.12 -5.80 16.50
CA ILE A 282 1.52 -6.12 16.81
C ILE A 282 1.84 -7.54 16.33
N ARG A 283 2.85 -7.68 15.48
CA ARG A 283 3.38 -8.97 15.02
C ARG A 283 4.72 -9.25 15.68
N ILE A 284 4.84 -10.43 16.31
CA ILE A 284 5.98 -10.84 17.13
C ILE A 284 6.71 -12.01 16.46
N VAL A 285 8.00 -11.79 16.15
CA VAL A 285 8.96 -12.80 15.71
C VAL A 285 10.23 -12.60 16.54
N ASN A 286 11.03 -13.63 16.78
CA ASN A 286 12.24 -13.61 17.59
C ASN A 286 12.01 -13.57 19.12
N ALA A 287 13.05 -13.30 19.91
CA ALA A 287 13.08 -13.58 21.34
C ALA A 287 13.17 -12.35 22.23
N GLY A 288 12.81 -12.53 23.50
CA GLY A 288 13.08 -11.58 24.58
C GLY A 288 12.29 -10.27 24.51
N HIS A 289 11.21 -10.22 23.74
CA HIS A 289 10.40 -9.03 23.58
C HIS A 289 9.49 -8.77 24.77
N ARG A 290 9.19 -7.49 25.00
CA ARG A 290 8.17 -7.05 25.94
C ARG A 290 7.12 -6.20 25.22
N VAL A 291 5.86 -6.66 25.25
CA VAL A 291 4.71 -6.00 24.63
C VAL A 291 3.70 -5.68 25.74
N VAL A 292 3.74 -4.45 26.25
CA VAL A 292 3.06 -4.12 27.48
C VAL A 292 2.28 -2.80 27.43
N ARG A 293 1.13 -2.77 28.09
CA ARG A 293 0.27 -1.57 28.25
C ARG A 293 -0.18 -0.91 26.93
N ASN A 294 -0.25 -1.67 25.85
CA ASN A 294 -0.79 -1.16 24.59
C ASN A 294 -2.32 -1.23 24.59
N THR A 295 -2.95 -0.33 23.83
CA THR A 295 -4.41 -0.29 23.63
C THR A 295 -4.71 -0.49 22.15
N LEU A 296 -5.52 -1.51 21.82
CA LEU A 296 -5.91 -1.86 20.46
C LEU A 296 -7.43 -1.85 20.37
N VAL A 297 -8.01 -1.09 19.43
CA VAL A 297 -9.46 -0.89 19.33
C VAL A 297 -9.93 -1.02 17.90
N GLY A 298 -10.93 -1.90 17.65
CA GLY A 298 -11.56 -2.06 16.34
C GLY A 298 -10.63 -2.58 15.25
N ILE A 299 -9.62 -3.35 15.62
CA ILE A 299 -8.65 -3.96 14.70
C ILE A 299 -9.29 -5.23 14.10
N VAL A 300 -9.35 -5.29 12.76
CA VAL A 300 -10.05 -6.37 12.04
C VAL A 300 -9.16 -7.16 11.07
N GLY A 301 -7.88 -6.87 11.03
CA GLY A 301 -6.92 -7.64 10.25
C GLY A 301 -6.80 -9.08 10.74
N GLU A 302 -6.36 -9.97 9.88
CA GLU A 302 -6.25 -11.41 10.12
C GLU A 302 -4.84 -11.90 9.80
N ARG A 303 -4.44 -13.02 10.39
CA ARG A 303 -3.14 -13.64 10.14
C ARG A 303 -2.00 -12.65 10.45
N PHE A 304 -1.18 -12.31 9.45
CA PHE A 304 -0.08 -11.35 9.60
C PHE A 304 -0.54 -9.93 9.96
N PHE A 305 -1.82 -9.61 9.75
CA PHE A 305 -2.45 -8.33 10.10
C PHE A 305 -3.24 -8.38 11.42
N SER A 306 -3.24 -9.48 12.15
CA SER A 306 -4.03 -9.62 13.39
C SER A 306 -3.72 -8.54 14.41
N ALA A 307 -4.66 -8.28 15.31
CA ALA A 307 -4.44 -7.35 16.43
C ALA A 307 -3.21 -7.75 17.26
N LEU A 308 -3.02 -9.06 17.41
CA LEU A 308 -1.77 -9.65 17.91
C LEU A 308 -1.49 -10.91 17.11
N ALA A 309 -0.30 -11.01 16.53
CA ALA A 309 0.17 -12.17 15.82
C ALA A 309 1.48 -12.69 16.46
N VAL A 310 1.40 -13.79 17.21
CA VAL A 310 2.59 -14.48 17.75
C VAL A 310 2.98 -15.57 16.78
N MET A 311 4.10 -15.39 16.09
CA MET A 311 4.44 -16.16 14.91
C MET A 311 5.03 -17.55 15.21
N ASN A 312 4.68 -18.55 14.39
CA ASN A 312 5.45 -19.78 14.30
C ASN A 312 6.81 -19.55 13.60
N ALA A 313 7.76 -20.39 13.93
CA ALA A 313 9.12 -20.31 13.42
C ALA A 313 9.49 -21.47 12.46
N VAL A 314 10.48 -21.21 11.64
CA VAL A 314 11.16 -22.20 10.80
C VAL A 314 12.24 -22.89 11.64
N PRO A 315 12.33 -24.24 11.69
CA PRO A 315 13.41 -24.93 12.37
C PRO A 315 14.78 -24.52 11.86
N ASN A 316 15.74 -24.27 12.76
CA ASN A 316 17.09 -23.79 12.41
C ASN A 316 17.09 -22.57 11.49
N SER A 317 16.21 -21.63 11.75
CA SER A 317 15.98 -20.45 10.92
C SER A 317 17.22 -19.61 10.73
N LEU A 318 17.42 -19.14 9.49
CA LEU A 318 18.37 -18.05 9.21
C LEU A 318 17.81 -16.72 9.74
N PRO A 319 18.67 -15.74 10.07
CA PRO A 319 18.23 -14.44 10.60
C PRO A 319 17.24 -13.68 9.72
N ASN A 320 17.21 -13.94 8.43
CA ASN A 320 16.32 -13.30 7.47
C ASN A 320 14.96 -14.00 7.29
N ARG A 321 14.71 -15.07 8.05
CA ARG A 321 13.44 -15.83 8.01
C ARG A 321 12.63 -15.62 9.30
N TYR A 322 11.92 -16.62 9.76
CA TYR A 322 11.12 -16.60 10.98
C TYR A 322 11.84 -17.37 12.08
N CYS A 323 12.51 -16.65 12.96
CA CYS A 323 13.16 -17.24 14.13
C CYS A 323 12.16 -17.54 15.24
N LEU A 324 12.53 -18.38 16.19
CA LEU A 324 11.66 -18.79 17.29
C LEU A 324 11.23 -17.61 18.14
N VAL A 325 9.95 -17.55 18.44
CA VAL A 325 9.40 -16.64 19.44
C VAL A 325 9.55 -17.31 20.79
N GLU A 326 10.43 -16.79 21.63
CA GLU A 326 10.70 -17.34 22.97
C GLU A 326 11.05 -16.25 23.97
N ASP A 327 10.81 -16.53 25.26
CA ASP A 327 11.08 -15.59 26.35
C ASP A 327 10.40 -14.21 26.16
N VAL A 328 9.12 -14.21 25.76
CA VAL A 328 8.35 -13.00 25.44
C VAL A 328 7.30 -12.72 26.52
N GLU A 329 7.23 -11.47 26.96
CA GLU A 329 6.20 -10.96 27.87
C GLU A 329 5.15 -10.15 27.09
N ILE A 330 3.87 -10.55 27.18
CA ILE A 330 2.72 -9.84 26.61
C ILE A 330 1.78 -9.54 27.79
N ALA A 331 1.83 -8.30 28.33
CA ALA A 331 1.18 -8.03 29.59
C ALA A 331 0.48 -6.66 29.64
N ASP A 332 -0.59 -6.59 30.43
CA ASP A 332 -1.33 -5.36 30.72
C ASP A 332 -1.89 -4.65 29.46
N ASN A 333 -2.05 -5.35 28.33
CA ASN A 333 -2.60 -4.79 27.11
C ASN A 333 -4.14 -4.83 27.16
N LEU A 334 -4.75 -3.87 26.45
CA LEU A 334 -6.20 -3.77 26.28
C LEU A 334 -6.58 -3.98 24.82
N PHE A 335 -7.42 -4.97 24.55
CA PHE A 335 -7.99 -5.27 23.23
C PHE A 335 -9.50 -5.02 23.29
N VAL A 336 -10.01 -4.11 22.45
CA VAL A 336 -11.44 -3.77 22.40
C VAL A 336 -11.95 -3.99 20.98
N ASP A 337 -12.94 -4.85 20.82
CA ASP A 337 -13.57 -5.20 19.53
C ASP A 337 -12.54 -5.58 18.44
N CYS A 338 -11.48 -6.28 18.84
CA CYS A 338 -10.48 -6.81 17.93
C CYS A 338 -10.90 -8.20 17.44
N SER A 339 -10.78 -8.46 16.13
CA SER A 339 -11.22 -9.72 15.53
C SER A 339 -10.31 -10.89 15.89
N ASN A 340 -8.99 -10.67 15.86
CA ASN A 340 -8.02 -11.75 15.90
C ASN A 340 -6.88 -11.49 16.86
N ILE A 341 -6.72 -12.38 17.82
CA ILE A 341 -5.56 -12.52 18.69
C ILE A 341 -5.02 -13.92 18.43
N GLU A 342 -3.93 -14.02 17.66
CA GLU A 342 -3.48 -15.29 17.09
C GLU A 342 -2.21 -15.81 17.76
N PHE A 343 -2.22 -17.09 18.12
CA PHE A 343 -1.10 -17.85 18.68
C PHE A 343 -0.63 -18.91 17.69
N GLY A 344 0.64 -18.87 17.32
CA GLY A 344 1.22 -19.73 16.30
C GLY A 344 0.89 -19.32 14.87
N THR A 345 0.73 -18.01 14.66
CA THR A 345 0.38 -17.42 13.36
C THR A 345 1.35 -17.85 12.28
N GLY A 346 0.83 -18.13 11.09
CA GLY A 346 1.62 -18.48 9.92
C GLY A 346 2.15 -19.90 9.90
N LYS A 347 1.66 -20.79 10.77
CA LYS A 347 1.96 -22.24 10.69
C LYS A 347 1.72 -22.78 9.29
N ASP A 348 2.70 -23.42 8.74
CA ASP A 348 2.66 -24.10 7.44
C ASP A 348 3.66 -25.26 7.39
N LEU A 349 4.06 -25.72 6.20
CA LEU A 349 5.02 -26.79 6.02
C LEU A 349 6.46 -26.41 6.41
N GLU A 350 6.79 -25.13 6.48
CA GLU A 350 8.11 -24.61 6.85
C GLU A 350 8.13 -24.08 8.29
N ARG A 351 7.12 -23.33 8.69
CA ARG A 351 6.98 -22.70 10.01
C ARG A 351 6.32 -23.68 10.98
N THR A 352 7.07 -24.67 11.40
CA THR A 352 6.56 -25.81 12.20
C THR A 352 6.86 -25.71 13.69
N LEU A 353 7.66 -24.71 14.13
CA LEU A 353 7.97 -24.51 15.55
C LEU A 353 6.99 -23.53 16.17
N ALA A 354 6.22 -24.02 17.14
CA ALA A 354 5.35 -23.17 17.95
C ALA A 354 6.16 -22.28 18.91
N PRO A 355 5.62 -21.10 19.31
CA PRO A 355 6.24 -20.25 20.33
C PRO A 355 6.51 -20.96 21.65
N GLU A 356 7.57 -20.58 22.35
CA GLU A 356 7.99 -21.16 23.62
C GLU A 356 8.23 -20.10 24.70
N ARG A 357 7.92 -20.43 25.95
CA ARG A 357 8.13 -19.56 27.12
C ARG A 357 7.55 -18.15 26.95
N VAL A 358 6.36 -18.07 26.36
CA VAL A 358 5.61 -16.82 26.18
C VAL A 358 4.69 -16.62 27.39
N VAL A 359 4.81 -15.51 28.09
CA VAL A 359 3.91 -15.12 29.18
C VAL A 359 2.86 -14.14 28.66
N PHE A 360 1.60 -14.56 28.69
CA PHE A 360 0.44 -13.71 28.33
C PHE A 360 -0.37 -13.45 29.60
N GLU A 361 -0.18 -12.26 30.22
CA GLU A 361 -0.73 -12.02 31.54
C GLU A 361 -1.33 -10.63 31.74
N ARG A 362 -2.31 -10.54 32.64
CA ARG A 362 -3.01 -9.30 33.02
C ARG A 362 -3.61 -8.51 31.83
N ASN A 363 -3.72 -9.14 30.65
CA ASN A 363 -4.36 -8.50 29.50
C ASN A 363 -5.88 -8.44 29.71
N THR A 364 -6.52 -7.42 29.13
CA THR A 364 -7.96 -7.26 29.15
C THR A 364 -8.50 -7.32 27.73
N ILE A 365 -9.44 -8.22 27.48
CA ILE A 365 -10.06 -8.44 26.18
C ILE A 365 -11.56 -8.16 26.29
N VAL A 366 -12.02 -7.17 25.55
CA VAL A 366 -13.42 -6.75 25.50
C VAL A 366 -13.90 -6.91 24.06
N ASN A 367 -14.92 -7.73 23.82
CA ASN A 367 -15.44 -7.89 22.47
C ASN A 367 -16.97 -7.96 22.47
N ARG A 368 -17.61 -7.03 21.76
CA ARG A 368 -19.08 -6.92 21.70
C ARG A 368 -19.67 -7.75 20.55
N ALA A 369 -18.91 -8.01 19.51
CA ALA A 369 -19.37 -8.69 18.30
C ALA A 369 -18.96 -10.17 18.24
N LEU A 370 -17.78 -10.51 18.76
CA LEU A 370 -17.23 -11.86 18.73
C LEU A 370 -17.19 -12.45 20.15
N THR A 371 -17.59 -13.72 20.25
CA THR A 371 -17.54 -14.45 21.54
C THR A 371 -16.17 -15.06 21.81
N GLU A 372 -15.35 -15.29 20.79
CA GLU A 372 -14.04 -15.97 20.89
C GLU A 372 -13.03 -15.33 19.92
N PRO A 373 -12.37 -14.20 20.30
CA PRO A 373 -11.40 -13.51 19.46
C PRO A 373 -10.03 -14.21 19.39
N PHE A 374 -9.83 -15.29 20.17
CA PHE A 374 -8.58 -16.02 20.25
C PHE A 374 -8.52 -17.11 19.17
N ILE A 375 -7.41 -17.16 18.43
CA ILE A 375 -7.17 -18.15 17.39
C ILE A 375 -5.85 -18.88 17.70
N ALA A 376 -5.97 -20.14 18.12
CA ALA A 376 -4.83 -21.02 18.24
C ALA A 376 -4.57 -21.71 16.88
N VAL A 377 -3.65 -21.17 16.11
CA VAL A 377 -3.24 -21.73 14.81
C VAL A 377 -2.32 -22.96 15.02
N ASP A 378 -1.58 -22.96 16.11
CA ASP A 378 -0.77 -24.11 16.55
C ASP A 378 -1.00 -24.37 18.06
N ARG A 379 -0.25 -25.36 18.60
CA ARG A 379 -0.26 -25.68 20.02
C ARG A 379 0.12 -24.47 20.88
N THR A 380 -0.50 -24.37 22.05
CA THR A 380 -0.32 -23.25 22.99
C THR A 380 0.37 -23.67 24.28
N ASP A 381 0.95 -24.85 24.36
CA ASP A 381 1.66 -25.38 25.52
C ASP A 381 2.92 -24.57 25.90
N GLY A 382 3.48 -23.81 24.96
CA GLY A 382 4.54 -22.85 25.21
C GLY A 382 4.09 -21.50 25.81
N PHE A 383 2.78 -21.31 26.04
CA PHE A 383 2.21 -20.09 26.61
C PHE A 383 1.81 -20.29 28.06
N ALA A 384 2.14 -19.31 28.90
CA ALA A 384 1.63 -19.20 30.27
C ALA A 384 0.58 -18.10 30.33
N PHE A 385 -0.70 -18.46 30.37
CA PHE A 385 -1.81 -17.53 30.52
C PHE A 385 -2.09 -17.27 32.02
N ARG A 386 -1.99 -16.01 32.47
CA ARG A 386 -2.14 -15.65 33.89
C ARG A 386 -2.97 -14.38 34.08
N ASP A 387 -3.91 -14.40 35.01
CA ASP A 387 -4.68 -13.23 35.46
C ASP A 387 -5.28 -12.35 34.35
N ASN A 388 -5.55 -12.91 33.18
CA ASN A 388 -6.17 -12.20 32.08
C ASN A 388 -7.67 -11.99 32.36
N LYS A 389 -8.24 -10.96 31.73
CA LYS A 389 -9.63 -10.55 31.90
C LYS A 389 -10.35 -10.60 30.56
N VAL A 390 -11.59 -11.13 30.56
CA VAL A 390 -12.50 -11.10 29.40
C VAL A 390 -13.80 -10.44 29.80
N ALA A 391 -14.41 -9.70 28.89
CA ALA A 391 -15.59 -8.92 29.17
C ALA A 391 -16.53 -8.80 27.96
N LEU A 392 -17.80 -8.51 28.22
CA LEU A 392 -18.90 -8.41 27.27
C LEU A 392 -19.08 -9.73 26.50
N GLY A 393 -19.00 -9.70 25.17
CA GLY A 393 -19.13 -10.88 24.31
C GLY A 393 -17.91 -11.79 24.27
N ALA A 394 -16.74 -11.33 24.73
CA ALA A 394 -15.52 -12.13 24.69
C ALA A 394 -15.59 -13.31 25.66
N LYS A 395 -15.37 -14.51 25.13
CA LYS A 395 -15.24 -15.75 25.91
C LYS A 395 -13.91 -16.41 25.58
N CYS A 396 -13.32 -17.04 26.58
CA CYS A 396 -12.10 -17.80 26.39
C CYS A 396 -12.20 -19.12 27.16
N LYS A 397 -11.85 -20.21 26.51
CA LYS A 397 -11.80 -21.56 27.11
C LYS A 397 -10.43 -21.88 27.70
N LEU A 398 -9.44 -21.01 27.49
CA LEU A 398 -8.08 -21.18 28.02
C LEU A 398 -8.09 -20.91 29.54
N GLU A 399 -7.27 -21.60 30.28
CA GLU A 399 -7.03 -21.32 31.70
C GLU A 399 -6.37 -19.94 31.88
N GLY A 400 -6.51 -19.32 33.04
CA GLY A 400 -5.90 -18.02 33.35
C GLY A 400 -6.72 -16.80 32.89
N PHE A 401 -7.97 -16.99 32.51
CA PHE A 401 -8.89 -15.90 32.11
C PHE A 401 -10.08 -15.81 33.07
N LYS A 402 -10.42 -14.58 33.49
CA LYS A 402 -11.56 -14.29 34.39
C LYS A 402 -12.53 -13.32 33.74
N ASN A 403 -13.82 -13.56 33.93
CA ASN A 403 -14.86 -12.62 33.49
C ASN A 403 -14.89 -11.39 34.39
N VAL A 404 -14.95 -10.20 33.82
CA VAL A 404 -15.01 -8.92 34.54
C VAL A 404 -16.02 -7.98 33.91
N VAL A 405 -16.43 -6.95 34.64
CA VAL A 405 -17.14 -5.80 34.05
C VAL A 405 -16.09 -4.84 33.52
N PRO A 406 -16.12 -4.51 32.21
CA PRO A 406 -15.07 -3.72 31.62
C PRO A 406 -15.19 -2.24 31.95
N MET A 407 -14.07 -1.58 32.08
CA MET A 407 -13.97 -0.14 31.97
C MET A 407 -13.28 0.15 30.61
N LEU A 408 -13.99 0.81 29.71
CA LEU A 408 -13.44 1.16 28.39
C LEU A 408 -12.66 2.47 28.48
N PRO A 409 -11.53 2.59 27.80
CA PRO A 409 -10.77 3.82 27.77
C PRO A 409 -11.48 4.90 26.94
N SER A 410 -11.26 6.15 27.27
CA SER A 410 -11.53 7.25 26.36
C SER A 410 -10.44 7.25 25.27
N LEU A 411 -10.85 7.17 24.01
CA LEU A 411 -9.91 7.31 22.88
C LEU A 411 -9.69 8.78 22.57
N PRO A 412 -8.50 9.15 22.10
CA PRO A 412 -8.25 10.52 21.67
C PRO A 412 -9.08 10.85 20.42
N SER A 413 -9.61 12.06 20.36
CA SER A 413 -10.20 12.62 19.15
C SER A 413 -9.12 12.84 18.07
N GLU A 414 -9.51 12.99 16.80
CA GLU A 414 -8.54 13.28 15.72
C GLU A 414 -7.70 14.53 15.99
N ALA A 415 -8.31 15.56 16.59
CA ALA A 415 -7.61 16.78 16.97
C ALA A 415 -6.53 16.51 18.04
N GLU A 416 -6.84 15.71 19.04
CA GLU A 416 -5.89 15.31 20.08
C GLU A 416 -4.79 14.37 19.54
N MET A 417 -5.13 13.50 18.58
CA MET A 417 -4.12 12.67 17.90
C MET A 417 -3.08 13.50 17.15
N ARG A 418 -3.50 14.60 16.55
CA ARG A 418 -2.60 15.52 15.80
C ARG A 418 -1.93 16.56 16.67
N ALA A 419 -2.43 16.82 17.87
CA ALA A 419 -1.87 17.83 18.77
C ALA A 419 -0.41 17.52 19.13
N GLY A 420 0.48 18.48 18.87
CA GLY A 420 1.91 18.34 19.13
C GLY A 420 2.67 17.38 18.19
N ARG A 421 2.02 16.85 17.14
CA ARG A 421 2.63 15.95 16.17
C ARG A 421 2.67 16.56 14.78
N GLY A 422 3.78 16.34 14.07
CA GLY A 422 4.03 16.92 12.76
C GLY A 422 4.37 18.41 12.81
N ALA A 423 4.67 18.98 11.66
CA ALA A 423 4.90 20.41 11.50
C ALA A 423 3.57 21.18 11.75
N ALA A 424 3.56 22.04 12.75
CA ALA A 424 2.34 22.73 13.22
C ALA A 424 1.64 23.54 12.11
N ARG A 425 2.41 24.03 11.13
CA ARG A 425 1.92 24.78 9.97
C ARG A 425 1.42 23.89 8.83
N TYR A 426 1.68 22.58 8.87
CA TYR A 426 1.28 21.71 7.79
C TYR A 426 -0.24 21.72 7.64
N ARG A 427 -0.67 22.06 6.45
CA ARG A 427 -2.04 21.88 6.02
C ARG A 427 -1.98 21.00 4.78
N SER A 428 -2.65 19.86 4.82
CA SER A 428 -2.87 19.06 3.64
C SER A 428 -3.38 19.98 2.52
N GLN A 429 -2.90 19.80 1.30
CA GLN A 429 -3.46 20.50 0.13
C GLN A 429 -4.88 20.00 -0.21
N CYS A 430 -5.58 19.39 0.72
CA CYS A 430 -7.01 19.12 0.63
C CYS A 430 -7.77 20.44 0.52
N GLY A 431 -8.23 20.73 -0.69
CA GLY A 431 -9.23 21.76 -0.91
C GLY A 431 -8.79 23.00 -1.67
N THR A 432 -8.10 22.85 -2.81
CA THR A 432 -8.50 23.69 -3.94
C THR A 432 -9.97 23.34 -4.18
N GLN A 433 -10.88 24.32 -4.03
CA GLN A 433 -12.29 24.12 -4.37
C GLN A 433 -12.31 23.57 -5.80
N THR A 434 -12.58 22.29 -5.94
CA THR A 434 -12.78 21.70 -7.26
C THR A 434 -13.99 22.42 -7.84
N PRO A 435 -13.90 23.01 -9.05
CA PRO A 435 -15.06 23.62 -9.69
C PRO A 435 -16.22 22.62 -9.70
N ALA A 436 -17.45 23.11 -9.58
CA ALA A 436 -18.61 22.22 -9.63
C ALA A 436 -18.58 21.40 -10.93
N PRO A 437 -18.81 20.08 -10.86
CA PRO A 437 -18.80 19.19 -12.02
C PRO A 437 -19.75 19.66 -13.12
N ARG A 438 -19.31 19.62 -14.37
CA ARG A 438 -20.08 20.02 -15.55
C ARG A 438 -20.48 18.81 -16.38
N THR A 439 -21.54 18.96 -17.16
CA THR A 439 -21.97 17.97 -18.14
C THR A 439 -21.69 18.48 -19.55
N HIS A 440 -20.95 17.71 -20.31
CA HIS A 440 -20.64 17.97 -21.72
C HIS A 440 -21.47 17.00 -22.60
N VAL A 441 -22.41 17.53 -23.36
CA VAL A 441 -23.27 16.72 -24.20
C VAL A 441 -22.71 16.72 -25.62
N LEU A 442 -22.42 15.53 -26.17
CA LEU A 442 -21.84 15.35 -27.50
C LEU A 442 -22.83 14.59 -28.39
N ARG A 443 -22.84 14.96 -29.67
CA ARG A 443 -23.56 14.23 -30.75
C ARG A 443 -22.59 13.47 -31.62
N SER A 444 -23.12 12.56 -32.41
CA SER A 444 -22.34 11.85 -33.43
C SER A 444 -21.59 12.82 -34.33
N GLY A 445 -20.26 12.60 -34.48
CA GLY A 445 -19.36 13.47 -35.24
C GLY A 445 -18.64 14.55 -34.45
N ASP A 446 -19.03 14.81 -33.19
CA ASP A 446 -18.27 15.70 -32.32
C ASP A 446 -16.91 15.10 -31.94
N ASP A 447 -15.91 15.94 -31.69
CA ASP A 447 -14.54 15.50 -31.28
C ASP A 447 -14.55 15.05 -29.82
N LEU A 448 -14.89 13.78 -29.61
CA LEU A 448 -14.93 13.14 -28.29
C LEU A 448 -13.56 13.18 -27.58
N PRO A 449 -12.40 12.89 -28.20
CA PRO A 449 -11.10 13.06 -27.57
C PRO A 449 -10.84 14.48 -27.04
N ALA A 450 -11.19 15.52 -27.83
CA ALA A 450 -11.00 16.90 -27.37
C ALA A 450 -11.94 17.28 -26.22
N ALA A 451 -13.14 16.71 -26.15
CA ALA A 451 -14.04 16.91 -25.02
C ALA A 451 -13.49 16.28 -23.73
N VAL A 452 -12.96 15.07 -23.80
CA VAL A 452 -12.31 14.36 -22.69
C VAL A 452 -11.08 15.15 -22.20
N GLU A 453 -10.24 15.64 -23.10
CA GLU A 453 -9.05 16.43 -22.75
C GLU A 453 -9.36 17.75 -22.04
N ARG A 454 -10.52 18.35 -22.32
CA ARG A 454 -10.97 19.62 -21.70
C ARG A 454 -11.77 19.44 -20.42
N ALA A 455 -12.17 18.22 -20.11
CA ALA A 455 -12.99 17.93 -18.95
C ALA A 455 -12.27 18.22 -17.63
N GLY A 456 -12.97 18.82 -16.70
CA GLY A 456 -12.51 19.04 -15.33
C GLY A 456 -12.76 17.82 -14.43
N ALA A 457 -12.20 17.86 -13.23
CA ALA A 457 -12.39 16.78 -12.27
C ALA A 457 -13.87 16.62 -11.88
N GLY A 458 -14.40 15.39 -12.02
CA GLY A 458 -15.79 15.07 -11.74
C GLY A 458 -16.76 15.38 -12.89
N ASP A 459 -16.31 15.96 -14.00
CA ASP A 459 -17.16 16.22 -15.15
C ASP A 459 -17.76 14.94 -15.75
N THR A 460 -18.88 15.09 -16.45
CA THR A 460 -19.54 14.00 -17.18
C THR A 460 -19.61 14.34 -18.67
N VAL A 461 -19.12 13.43 -19.52
CA VAL A 461 -19.31 13.48 -20.97
C VAL A 461 -20.47 12.56 -21.33
N VAL A 462 -21.53 13.12 -21.94
CA VAL A 462 -22.73 12.39 -22.34
C VAL A 462 -22.77 12.23 -23.84
N LEU A 463 -22.84 10.99 -24.33
CA LEU A 463 -23.04 10.65 -25.75
C LEU A 463 -24.56 10.63 -26.01
N ALA A 464 -25.04 11.67 -26.71
CA ALA A 464 -26.48 11.97 -26.78
C ALA A 464 -27.26 11.08 -27.74
N ASP A 465 -26.62 10.59 -28.82
CA ASP A 465 -27.31 9.88 -29.88
C ASP A 465 -27.28 8.37 -29.65
N ALA A 466 -28.43 7.78 -29.34
CA ALA A 466 -28.57 6.33 -29.17
C ALA A 466 -28.18 5.59 -30.46
N GLY A 467 -27.25 4.63 -30.37
CA GLY A 467 -26.71 3.93 -31.54
C GLY A 467 -25.81 4.81 -32.45
N GLY A 468 -25.54 6.05 -32.05
CA GLY A 468 -24.70 6.99 -32.80
C GLY A 468 -23.25 6.54 -32.92
N ASP A 469 -22.57 6.91 -34.03
CA ASP A 469 -21.17 6.62 -34.26
C ASP A 469 -20.30 7.78 -33.77
N TYR A 470 -19.34 7.47 -32.89
CA TYR A 470 -18.39 8.42 -32.30
C TYR A 470 -16.96 8.00 -32.67
N PRO A 471 -16.50 8.39 -33.88
CA PRO A 471 -15.17 8.02 -34.36
C PRO A 471 -14.07 8.74 -33.54
N VAL A 472 -13.05 7.99 -33.14
CA VAL A 472 -11.87 8.52 -32.44
C VAL A 472 -10.61 8.22 -33.24
N SER A 473 -9.82 9.24 -33.55
CA SER A 473 -8.58 9.12 -34.35
C SER A 473 -7.32 9.07 -33.46
N ARG A 474 -7.46 9.33 -32.18
CA ARG A 474 -6.39 9.29 -31.18
C ARG A 474 -6.97 8.84 -29.83
N ALA A 475 -6.09 8.46 -28.90
CA ALA A 475 -6.50 8.09 -27.56
C ALA A 475 -7.23 9.24 -26.83
N MET A 476 -8.35 8.91 -26.19
CA MET A 476 -8.98 9.76 -25.18
C MET A 476 -8.15 9.68 -23.91
N THR A 477 -7.40 10.72 -23.57
CA THR A 477 -6.52 10.69 -22.38
C THR A 477 -7.23 11.28 -21.17
N VAL A 478 -7.55 10.44 -20.20
CA VAL A 478 -8.23 10.80 -18.93
C VAL A 478 -7.18 11.14 -17.88
N ARG A 479 -7.14 12.40 -17.44
CA ARG A 479 -6.16 12.93 -16.46
C ARG A 479 -6.77 13.36 -15.14
N VAL A 480 -8.09 13.29 -15.04
CA VAL A 480 -8.89 13.68 -13.88
C VAL A 480 -10.01 12.65 -13.68
N PRO A 481 -10.63 12.56 -12.52
CA PRO A 481 -11.86 11.78 -12.36
C PRO A 481 -12.92 12.21 -13.36
N LEU A 482 -13.39 11.27 -14.21
CA LEU A 482 -14.28 11.55 -15.33
C LEU A 482 -15.31 10.44 -15.51
N THR A 483 -16.56 10.81 -15.81
CA THR A 483 -17.61 9.89 -16.26
C THR A 483 -17.87 10.10 -17.75
N ILE A 484 -17.90 8.99 -18.53
CA ILE A 484 -18.35 8.99 -19.94
C ILE A 484 -19.54 8.05 -20.02
N ARG A 485 -20.69 8.55 -20.46
CA ARG A 485 -21.91 7.70 -20.47
C ARG A 485 -22.83 7.99 -21.65
N ALA A 486 -23.68 7.03 -21.97
CA ALA A 486 -24.81 7.23 -22.85
C ALA A 486 -25.87 8.17 -22.22
N ALA A 487 -26.65 8.84 -23.05
CA ALA A 487 -27.69 9.78 -22.58
C ALA A 487 -28.85 9.07 -21.89
N GLY A 488 -29.20 7.83 -22.27
CA GLY A 488 -30.33 7.10 -21.75
C GLY A 488 -30.31 5.63 -22.16
N GLU A 489 -31.44 4.96 -21.96
CA GLU A 489 -31.65 3.58 -22.39
C GLU A 489 -31.84 3.50 -23.93
N GLY A 490 -31.45 2.38 -24.52
CA GLY A 490 -31.57 2.12 -25.96
C GLY A 490 -30.30 1.52 -26.56
N ALA A 491 -30.14 1.65 -27.88
CA ALA A 491 -28.93 1.17 -28.55
C ALA A 491 -27.71 1.97 -28.07
N ARG A 492 -26.65 1.27 -27.64
CA ARG A 492 -25.41 1.90 -27.14
C ARG A 492 -24.77 2.77 -28.21
N PRO A 493 -24.38 4.01 -27.92
CA PRO A 493 -23.48 4.78 -28.80
C PRO A 493 -22.18 4.00 -28.99
N VAL A 494 -21.66 4.04 -30.23
CA VAL A 494 -20.50 3.24 -30.65
C VAL A 494 -19.27 4.15 -30.75
N VAL A 495 -18.28 3.90 -29.92
CA VAL A 495 -16.95 4.53 -30.03
C VAL A 495 -16.09 3.62 -30.91
N ARG A 496 -15.62 4.15 -32.03
CA ARG A 496 -14.87 3.42 -33.06
C ARG A 496 -13.54 4.09 -33.35
N PHE A 497 -12.47 3.28 -33.38
CA PHE A 497 -11.14 3.80 -33.68
C PHE A 497 -10.93 3.94 -35.20
N VAL A 498 -10.58 5.16 -35.62
CA VAL A 498 -10.37 5.51 -37.05
C VAL A 498 -8.99 6.16 -37.32
N GLY A 499 -8.05 6.03 -36.39
CA GLY A 499 -6.71 6.61 -36.50
C GLY A 499 -5.85 5.91 -37.54
N GLU A 500 -4.86 6.63 -38.05
CA GLU A 500 -3.89 6.09 -39.05
C GLU A 500 -2.84 5.17 -38.41
N LYS A 501 -2.55 5.38 -37.14
CA LYS A 501 -1.61 4.56 -36.33
C LYS A 501 -2.36 3.91 -35.18
N GLY A 502 -2.04 2.65 -34.90
CA GLY A 502 -2.62 1.94 -33.80
C GLY A 502 -2.35 2.63 -32.42
N ASP A 503 -3.41 2.91 -31.67
CA ASP A 503 -3.37 3.53 -30.35
C ASP A 503 -4.43 2.91 -29.44
N ASN A 504 -4.40 3.24 -28.15
CA ASN A 504 -5.49 2.92 -27.24
C ASN A 504 -6.71 3.79 -27.59
N MET A 505 -7.91 3.27 -27.35
CA MET A 505 -9.12 4.11 -27.51
C MET A 505 -9.25 5.06 -26.31
N VAL A 506 -9.01 4.54 -25.10
CA VAL A 506 -8.96 5.31 -23.85
C VAL A 506 -7.64 5.03 -23.15
N THR A 507 -6.98 6.08 -22.67
CA THR A 507 -5.80 5.97 -21.81
C THR A 507 -6.04 6.70 -20.48
N ILE A 508 -6.06 5.97 -19.38
CA ILE A 508 -6.08 6.54 -18.03
C ILE A 508 -4.65 6.97 -17.71
N ALA A 509 -4.43 8.27 -17.51
CA ALA A 509 -3.13 8.83 -17.15
C ALA A 509 -3.09 9.22 -15.67
N ASP A 510 -1.92 9.63 -15.17
CA ASP A 510 -1.74 9.96 -13.77
C ASP A 510 -2.73 11.04 -13.27
N GLY A 511 -3.48 10.71 -12.23
CA GLY A 511 -4.57 11.54 -11.69
C GLY A 511 -5.94 11.28 -12.31
N GLY A 512 -6.03 10.42 -13.34
CA GLY A 512 -7.29 10.01 -13.95
C GLY A 512 -7.97 8.91 -13.13
N GLU A 513 -9.29 9.00 -13.03
CA GLU A 513 -10.21 7.93 -12.66
C GLU A 513 -11.28 7.85 -13.75
N LEU A 514 -11.78 6.67 -14.05
CA LEU A 514 -12.69 6.51 -15.18
C LEU A 514 -13.93 5.71 -14.81
N ARG A 515 -15.09 6.30 -15.09
CA ARG A 515 -16.38 5.61 -15.10
C ARG A 515 -16.95 5.64 -16.52
N ILE A 516 -17.29 4.46 -17.04
CA ILE A 516 -17.92 4.33 -18.38
C ILE A 516 -19.22 3.55 -18.24
N GLU A 517 -20.30 4.09 -18.83
CA GLU A 517 -21.64 3.52 -18.71
C GLU A 517 -22.39 3.51 -20.05
N GLY A 518 -22.87 2.35 -20.47
CA GLY A 518 -23.78 2.19 -21.60
C GLY A 518 -23.17 2.43 -22.98
N ILE A 519 -21.88 2.22 -23.16
CA ILE A 519 -21.12 2.52 -24.39
C ILE A 519 -20.61 1.23 -25.06
N ALA A 520 -20.63 1.18 -26.37
CA ALA A 520 -19.99 0.14 -27.18
C ALA A 520 -18.65 0.63 -27.75
N PHE A 521 -17.60 -0.13 -27.49
CA PHE A 521 -16.27 0.06 -28.10
C PHE A 521 -16.11 -0.95 -29.23
N SER A 522 -15.90 -0.46 -30.45
CA SER A 522 -15.72 -1.30 -31.64
C SER A 522 -14.30 -1.22 -32.20
N GLY A 523 -13.70 -2.39 -32.36
CA GLY A 523 -12.42 -2.57 -33.03
C GLY A 523 -12.56 -2.94 -34.53
N VAL A 524 -13.72 -2.67 -35.14
CA VAL A 524 -13.98 -3.00 -36.54
C VAL A 524 -12.95 -2.34 -37.46
N LEU A 525 -12.35 -3.16 -38.32
CA LEU A 525 -11.37 -2.76 -39.31
C LEU A 525 -12.06 -2.06 -40.49
N GLU A 526 -11.53 -0.90 -40.88
CA GLU A 526 -11.71 -0.38 -42.20
C GLU A 526 -10.43 -0.62 -43.06
N PRO A 527 -10.54 -1.02 -44.31
CA PRO A 527 -9.35 -1.24 -45.17
C PRO A 527 -8.44 -0.02 -45.22
N GLY A 528 -7.14 -0.24 -44.93
CA GLY A 528 -6.12 0.82 -44.94
C GLY A 528 -5.99 1.66 -43.69
N LYS A 529 -6.72 1.36 -42.63
CA LYS A 529 -6.61 2.04 -41.31
C LYS A 529 -5.98 1.14 -40.24
N ALA A 530 -5.20 1.74 -39.33
CA ALA A 530 -4.65 1.05 -38.21
C ALA A 530 -5.75 0.76 -37.17
N LEU A 531 -5.60 -0.36 -36.45
CA LEU A 531 -6.53 -0.78 -35.43
C LEU A 531 -6.25 -0.11 -34.09
N ALA A 532 -7.27 0.01 -33.26
CA ALA A 532 -7.09 0.21 -31.83
C ALA A 532 -6.24 -0.91 -31.24
N LYS A 533 -5.26 -0.57 -30.38
CA LYS A 533 -4.44 -1.56 -29.67
C LYS A 533 -5.15 -2.10 -28.43
N VAL A 534 -5.84 -1.24 -27.72
CA VAL A 534 -6.56 -1.56 -26.48
C VAL A 534 -7.81 -0.70 -26.41
N GLY A 535 -8.92 -1.24 -25.90
CA GLY A 535 -10.11 -0.47 -25.61
C GLY A 535 -9.83 0.56 -24.52
N ILE A 536 -9.52 0.09 -23.30
CA ILE A 536 -9.14 0.93 -22.15
C ILE A 536 -7.79 0.48 -21.61
N SER A 537 -6.81 1.37 -21.54
CA SER A 537 -5.48 1.10 -20.98
C SER A 537 -5.05 2.18 -20.01
N THR A 538 -3.99 1.91 -19.26
CA THR A 538 -3.28 2.93 -18.46
C THR A 538 -2.08 3.47 -19.21
N ALA A 539 -1.65 4.69 -18.86
CA ALA A 539 -0.36 5.22 -19.28
C ALA A 539 0.79 4.46 -18.58
N GLU A 540 1.98 4.47 -19.18
CA GLU A 540 3.15 3.77 -18.63
C GLU A 540 3.74 4.45 -17.37
N ASN A 541 3.58 5.77 -17.26
CA ASN A 541 4.16 6.56 -16.17
C ASN A 541 3.05 7.11 -15.26
N MET A 542 2.63 6.30 -14.29
CA MET A 542 1.64 6.70 -13.29
C MET A 542 2.24 6.58 -11.91
N ILE A 543 2.07 7.60 -11.08
CA ILE A 543 2.49 7.58 -9.68
C ILE A 543 1.30 7.31 -8.76
N ARG A 544 0.11 7.85 -9.08
CA ARG A 544 -1.10 7.71 -8.28
C ARG A 544 -1.83 6.41 -8.61
N PRO A 545 -2.46 5.77 -7.63
CA PRO A 545 -3.50 4.78 -7.90
C PRO A 545 -4.64 5.41 -8.71
N TYR A 546 -5.40 4.57 -9.43
CA TYR A 546 -6.60 4.97 -10.17
C TYR A 546 -7.74 4.01 -9.87
N ASP A 547 -8.97 4.43 -10.16
CA ASP A 547 -10.14 3.57 -10.15
C ASP A 547 -10.75 3.46 -11.54
N LEU A 548 -11.32 2.29 -11.85
CA LEU A 548 -12.01 2.01 -13.11
C LEU A 548 -13.36 1.36 -12.85
N PHE A 549 -14.42 2.00 -13.37
CA PHE A 549 -15.79 1.49 -13.33
C PHE A 549 -16.35 1.37 -14.74
N VAL A 550 -16.76 0.16 -15.12
CA VAL A 550 -17.35 -0.16 -16.43
C VAL A 550 -18.70 -0.82 -16.19
N ASP A 551 -19.78 -0.20 -16.66
CA ASP A 551 -21.13 -0.73 -16.47
C ASP A 551 -21.91 -0.68 -17.78
N ASN A 552 -22.64 -1.76 -18.07
CA ASN A 552 -23.49 -1.89 -19.25
C ASN A 552 -22.78 -1.55 -20.58
N CYS A 553 -21.50 -1.93 -20.71
CA CYS A 553 -20.68 -1.64 -21.88
C CYS A 553 -20.51 -2.86 -22.78
N GLU A 554 -20.07 -2.60 -24.03
CA GLU A 554 -19.72 -3.64 -24.99
C GLU A 554 -18.31 -3.37 -25.53
N PHE A 555 -17.49 -4.43 -25.61
CA PHE A 555 -16.17 -4.42 -26.26
C PHE A 555 -16.19 -5.48 -27.36
N ALA A 556 -16.17 -5.04 -28.61
CA ALA A 556 -16.45 -5.92 -29.72
C ALA A 556 -15.45 -5.81 -30.87
N ASP A 557 -15.17 -6.96 -31.49
CA ASP A 557 -14.53 -7.07 -32.80
C ASP A 557 -13.09 -6.50 -32.85
N PHE A 558 -12.30 -6.74 -31.82
CA PHE A 558 -10.88 -6.45 -31.76
C PHE A 558 -10.11 -7.66 -32.32
N GLY A 559 -10.04 -7.77 -33.64
CA GLY A 559 -9.72 -9.02 -34.35
C GLY A 559 -8.26 -9.29 -34.70
N GLU A 560 -7.36 -8.31 -34.69
CA GLU A 560 -5.97 -8.54 -35.11
C GLU A 560 -4.94 -8.29 -34.01
N GLY A 561 -3.87 -9.09 -34.01
CA GLY A 561 -2.62 -8.76 -33.35
C GLY A 561 -2.59 -8.75 -31.80
N GLY A 562 -3.47 -9.46 -31.11
CA GLY A 562 -3.41 -9.55 -29.64
C GLY A 562 -3.96 -8.31 -28.94
N PHE A 563 -5.06 -7.77 -29.40
CA PHE A 563 -5.75 -6.63 -28.81
C PHE A 563 -6.49 -6.96 -27.53
N PHE A 564 -6.37 -6.08 -26.55
CA PHE A 564 -7.01 -6.20 -25.25
C PHE A 564 -8.26 -5.30 -25.19
N ALA A 565 -9.31 -5.73 -24.47
CA ALA A 565 -10.40 -4.80 -24.18
C ALA A 565 -10.01 -3.86 -23.03
N ILE A 566 -9.57 -4.40 -21.89
CA ILE A 566 -9.16 -3.61 -20.71
C ILE A 566 -7.79 -4.11 -20.23
N LYS A 567 -6.84 -3.18 -20.05
CA LYS A 567 -5.47 -3.54 -19.68
C LYS A 567 -4.83 -2.56 -18.71
N GLY A 568 -4.39 -3.05 -17.55
CA GLY A 568 -3.40 -2.36 -16.72
C GLY A 568 -1.99 -2.56 -17.27
N THR A 569 -1.19 -1.50 -17.40
CA THR A 569 0.22 -1.60 -17.81
C THR A 569 1.13 -1.85 -16.61
N GLN A 570 2.37 -2.25 -16.88
CA GLN A 570 3.37 -2.49 -15.85
C GLN A 570 3.61 -1.23 -14.98
N SER A 571 3.83 -1.44 -13.69
CA SER A 571 4.06 -0.36 -12.71
C SER A 571 2.88 0.63 -12.56
N THR A 572 1.66 0.23 -12.93
CA THR A 572 0.43 0.97 -12.58
C THR A 572 -0.37 0.21 -11.54
N PHE A 573 -1.24 0.90 -10.82
CA PHE A 573 -2.01 0.28 -9.74
C PHE A 573 -3.43 0.83 -9.69
N ALA A 574 -4.41 -0.04 -9.86
CA ALA A 574 -5.80 0.28 -9.61
C ALA A 574 -6.14 0.01 -8.13
N GLY A 575 -6.71 0.99 -7.45
CA GLY A 575 -7.32 0.76 -6.14
C GLY A 575 -8.55 -0.13 -6.29
N ARG A 576 -9.38 0.18 -7.29
CA ARG A 576 -10.61 -0.53 -7.55
C ARG A 576 -10.88 -0.71 -9.05
N VAL A 577 -11.28 -1.91 -9.44
CA VAL A 577 -11.76 -2.24 -10.79
C VAL A 577 -13.12 -2.91 -10.67
N GLU A 578 -14.17 -2.26 -11.14
CA GLU A 578 -15.51 -2.85 -11.22
C GLU A 578 -15.96 -2.92 -12.66
N ILE A 579 -16.31 -4.11 -13.12
CA ILE A 579 -16.83 -4.37 -14.45
C ILE A 579 -18.14 -5.12 -14.29
N ARG A 580 -19.24 -4.49 -14.69
CA ARG A 580 -20.58 -5.04 -14.50
C ARG A 580 -21.39 -5.01 -15.77
N ASN A 581 -22.33 -5.92 -15.91
CA ASN A 581 -23.38 -5.94 -16.93
C ASN A 581 -22.86 -5.77 -18.36
N SER A 582 -21.63 -6.22 -18.64
CA SER A 582 -20.91 -5.88 -19.87
C SER A 582 -20.68 -7.11 -20.75
N LEU A 583 -20.59 -6.85 -22.05
CA LEU A 583 -20.36 -7.85 -23.09
C LEU A 583 -18.97 -7.68 -23.70
N PHE A 584 -18.23 -8.77 -23.78
CA PHE A 584 -16.95 -8.87 -24.47
C PHE A 584 -17.07 -9.92 -25.57
N ARG A 585 -16.87 -9.54 -26.83
CA ARG A 585 -17.04 -10.49 -27.93
C ARG A 585 -16.02 -10.30 -29.05
N ASN A 586 -15.65 -11.41 -29.68
CA ASN A 586 -14.77 -11.46 -30.84
C ASN A 586 -13.42 -10.73 -30.59
N LEU A 587 -12.70 -11.12 -29.53
CA LEU A 587 -11.41 -10.55 -29.16
C LEU A 587 -10.27 -11.51 -29.49
N SER A 588 -9.20 -11.03 -30.10
CA SER A 588 -7.99 -11.83 -30.36
C SER A 588 -7.06 -11.90 -29.15
N GLY A 589 -7.05 -10.88 -28.29
CA GLY A 589 -6.28 -10.80 -27.04
C GLY A 589 -7.14 -11.07 -25.80
N ASP A 590 -6.59 -10.70 -24.64
CA ASP A 590 -7.32 -10.86 -23.37
C ASP A 590 -8.44 -9.82 -23.24
N ALA A 591 -9.57 -10.19 -22.65
CA ALA A 591 -10.62 -9.23 -22.39
C ALA A 591 -10.28 -8.34 -21.19
N ILE A 592 -9.88 -8.92 -20.08
CA ILE A 592 -9.49 -8.21 -18.85
C ILE A 592 -8.10 -8.66 -18.44
N HIS A 593 -7.12 -7.76 -18.55
CA HIS A 593 -5.71 -8.04 -18.36
C HIS A 593 -5.08 -7.19 -17.25
N TYR A 594 -4.91 -7.77 -16.06
CA TYR A 594 -4.15 -7.21 -14.93
C TYR A 594 -3.00 -8.15 -14.56
N ALA A 595 -2.19 -8.48 -15.57
CA ALA A 595 -1.07 -9.40 -15.49
C ALA A 595 0.20 -8.84 -16.14
N ALA A 596 0.42 -7.54 -16.01
CA ALA A 596 1.59 -6.88 -16.60
C ALA A 596 2.85 -6.98 -15.73
N GLU A 597 2.69 -7.21 -14.43
CA GLU A 597 3.82 -7.46 -13.51
C GLU A 597 4.40 -8.86 -13.74
N ARG A 598 5.70 -9.05 -13.44
CA ARG A 598 6.43 -10.27 -13.80
C ARG A 598 7.38 -10.77 -12.73
N ASP A 599 7.53 -10.04 -11.61
CA ASP A 599 8.39 -10.48 -10.53
C ASP A 599 7.64 -11.42 -9.56
N ASP A 600 8.40 -12.09 -8.71
CA ASP A 600 7.92 -13.00 -7.67
C ASP A 600 7.87 -12.35 -6.27
N LYS A 601 7.79 -11.01 -6.22
CA LYS A 601 7.84 -10.22 -4.96
C LYS A 601 6.47 -9.75 -4.48
N GLY A 602 5.41 -10.44 -4.86
CA GLY A 602 4.05 -10.10 -4.48
C GLY A 602 3.49 -8.85 -5.16
N ARG A 603 4.08 -8.38 -6.27
CA ARG A 603 3.61 -7.21 -7.00
C ARG A 603 2.39 -7.53 -7.87
N TYR A 604 1.43 -6.61 -7.91
CA TYR A 604 0.21 -6.74 -8.70
C TYR A 604 -0.33 -5.37 -9.14
N ASN A 605 -1.29 -5.38 -10.09
CA ASN A 605 -1.76 -4.17 -10.76
C ASN A 605 -3.12 -3.65 -10.28
N ALA A 606 -3.89 -4.41 -9.50
CA ALA A 606 -5.21 -3.99 -9.02
C ALA A 606 -5.52 -4.63 -7.66
N ASP A 607 -5.97 -3.84 -6.70
CA ASP A 607 -6.24 -4.30 -5.34
C ASP A 607 -7.62 -4.98 -5.23
N ASP A 608 -8.69 -4.23 -5.44
CA ASP A 608 -10.06 -4.75 -5.42
C ASP A 608 -10.59 -4.92 -6.86
N MET A 609 -10.97 -6.14 -7.22
CA MET A 609 -11.51 -6.46 -8.53
C MET A 609 -12.86 -7.15 -8.40
N LEU A 610 -13.90 -6.55 -9.00
CA LEU A 610 -15.21 -7.16 -9.16
C LEU A 610 -15.56 -7.24 -10.64
N ILE A 611 -15.83 -8.45 -11.11
CA ILE A 611 -16.35 -8.75 -12.45
C ILE A 611 -17.68 -9.46 -12.25
N GLU A 612 -18.77 -8.77 -12.56
CA GLU A 612 -20.10 -9.28 -12.22
C GLU A 612 -21.08 -9.15 -13.38
N ASN A 613 -21.86 -10.20 -13.60
CA ASN A 613 -22.93 -10.20 -14.60
C ASN A 613 -22.44 -9.84 -16.02
N CYS A 614 -21.27 -10.36 -16.41
CA CYS A 614 -20.63 -10.11 -17.70
C CYS A 614 -20.69 -11.35 -18.60
N SER A 615 -20.81 -11.12 -19.91
CA SER A 615 -20.73 -12.18 -20.93
C SER A 615 -19.47 -12.05 -21.78
N PHE A 616 -18.79 -13.16 -21.98
CA PHE A 616 -17.60 -13.29 -22.81
C PHE A 616 -17.88 -14.30 -23.91
N PHE A 617 -17.74 -13.86 -25.17
CA PHE A 617 -18.06 -14.67 -26.32
C PHE A 617 -16.95 -14.62 -27.37
N ARG A 618 -16.46 -15.78 -27.81
CA ARG A 618 -15.37 -15.91 -28.80
C ARG A 618 -14.14 -15.09 -28.47
N ILE A 619 -13.61 -15.25 -27.27
CA ILE A 619 -12.36 -14.65 -26.84
C ILE A 619 -11.22 -15.64 -27.13
N LEU A 620 -10.30 -15.31 -28.04
CA LEU A 620 -9.14 -16.16 -28.37
C LEU A 620 -8.02 -16.06 -27.34
N GLY A 621 -7.86 -14.86 -26.74
CA GLY A 621 -7.00 -14.66 -25.58
C GLY A 621 -7.63 -15.22 -24.30
N LEU A 622 -7.23 -14.69 -23.14
CA LEU A 622 -7.81 -15.05 -21.87
C LEU A 622 -8.93 -14.06 -21.52
N PRO A 623 -10.18 -14.50 -21.34
CA PRO A 623 -11.22 -13.63 -20.81
C PRO A 623 -10.80 -12.88 -19.55
N ILE A 624 -10.14 -13.55 -18.60
CA ILE A 624 -9.65 -12.91 -17.38
C ILE A 624 -8.22 -13.38 -17.10
N ASN A 625 -7.30 -12.41 -16.98
CA ASN A 625 -5.89 -12.67 -16.70
C ASN A 625 -5.40 -11.75 -15.58
N ILE A 626 -5.12 -12.31 -14.40
CA ILE A 626 -4.71 -11.59 -13.20
C ILE A 626 -3.43 -12.20 -12.67
N TYR A 627 -2.49 -11.36 -12.28
CA TYR A 627 -1.19 -11.79 -11.78
C TYR A 627 -0.78 -11.03 -10.52
N ARG A 628 -0.40 -11.80 -9.51
CA ARG A 628 0.46 -11.44 -8.41
C ARG A 628 1.42 -12.62 -8.20
N GLY A 629 2.71 -12.42 -8.41
CA GLY A 629 3.69 -13.51 -8.31
C GLY A 629 4.36 -13.59 -6.95
N GLY A 630 4.71 -14.83 -6.56
CA GLY A 630 5.46 -15.12 -5.36
C GLY A 630 4.64 -15.25 -4.08
N SER A 631 5.30 -15.75 -3.04
CA SER A 631 4.73 -16.00 -1.71
C SER A 631 5.03 -14.89 -0.69
N ASP A 632 5.39 -13.69 -1.15
CA ASP A 632 5.69 -12.55 -0.28
C ASP A 632 4.45 -12.12 0.52
N GLU A 633 4.60 -12.02 1.83
CA GLU A 633 3.52 -11.77 2.79
C GLU A 633 3.28 -10.28 3.04
N SER A 634 4.00 -9.40 2.34
CA SER A 634 3.95 -7.94 2.52
C SER A 634 2.69 -7.29 1.94
N THR A 635 1.84 -8.06 1.23
CA THR A 635 0.64 -7.53 0.60
C THR A 635 -0.60 -8.36 0.92
N ALA A 636 -1.73 -7.69 1.14
CA ALA A 636 -3.01 -8.32 1.44
C ALA A 636 -3.87 -8.62 0.21
N GLY A 637 -3.62 -7.98 -0.91
CA GLY A 637 -4.32 -8.15 -2.19
C GLY A 637 -3.55 -9.00 -3.21
N PRO A 638 -4.11 -9.21 -4.42
CA PRO A 638 -5.41 -8.73 -4.87
C PRO A 638 -6.60 -9.48 -4.28
N TYR A 639 -7.72 -8.77 -4.19
CA TYR A 639 -9.04 -9.29 -3.85
C TYR A 639 -9.84 -9.43 -5.15
N VAL A 640 -10.23 -10.64 -5.53
CA VAL A 640 -10.83 -10.92 -6.84
C VAL A 640 -12.19 -11.60 -6.66
N PHE A 641 -13.22 -10.98 -7.21
CA PHE A 641 -14.59 -11.51 -7.20
C PHE A 641 -15.10 -11.60 -8.63
N VAL A 642 -15.44 -12.82 -9.09
CA VAL A 642 -16.05 -13.07 -10.40
C VAL A 642 -17.38 -13.74 -10.17
N ARG A 643 -18.46 -13.06 -10.50
CA ARG A 643 -19.81 -13.50 -10.15
C ARG A 643 -20.77 -13.49 -11.35
N ARG A 644 -21.53 -14.57 -11.49
CA ARG A 644 -22.60 -14.66 -12.48
C ARG A 644 -22.18 -14.24 -13.89
N CYS A 645 -21.02 -14.71 -14.33
CA CYS A 645 -20.52 -14.45 -15.68
C CYS A 645 -20.78 -15.65 -16.59
N ASN A 646 -20.95 -15.37 -17.89
CA ASN A 646 -20.97 -16.39 -18.96
C ASN A 646 -19.68 -16.34 -19.75
N PHE A 647 -19.13 -17.51 -20.04
CA PHE A 647 -18.00 -17.73 -20.93
C PHE A 647 -18.39 -18.72 -22.01
N GLU A 648 -18.62 -18.24 -23.23
CA GLU A 648 -19.11 -19.02 -24.36
C GLU A 648 -18.08 -19.01 -25.50
N ASP A 649 -17.68 -20.19 -25.96
CA ASP A 649 -16.67 -20.39 -27.03
C ASP A 649 -15.37 -19.59 -26.80
N CYS A 650 -14.85 -19.63 -25.55
CA CYS A 650 -13.66 -18.85 -25.15
C CYS A 650 -12.42 -19.73 -24.98
N CYS A 651 -11.28 -19.21 -25.44
CA CYS A 651 -9.92 -19.73 -25.19
C CYS A 651 -9.75 -21.23 -25.42
N ASN A 652 -10.25 -21.75 -26.53
CA ASN A 652 -10.21 -23.18 -26.89
C ASN A 652 -8.86 -23.68 -27.45
N LYS A 653 -7.82 -22.85 -27.41
CA LYS A 653 -6.47 -23.20 -27.86
C LYS A 653 -5.79 -24.20 -26.92
N GLU A 654 -4.81 -24.92 -27.45
CA GLU A 654 -3.98 -25.83 -26.66
C GLU A 654 -3.34 -25.12 -25.46
N ARG A 655 -3.46 -25.70 -24.26
CA ARG A 655 -3.00 -25.17 -22.97
C ARG A 655 -3.58 -23.78 -22.62
N GLY A 656 -4.69 -23.39 -23.25
CA GLY A 656 -5.40 -22.17 -22.93
C GLY A 656 -6.05 -22.21 -21.55
N SER A 657 -6.42 -21.04 -21.05
CA SER A 657 -7.21 -20.90 -19.82
C SER A 657 -8.26 -19.81 -20.03
N VAL A 658 -9.50 -20.03 -19.65
CA VAL A 658 -10.53 -18.99 -19.69
C VAL A 658 -10.23 -17.93 -18.62
N MET A 659 -9.92 -18.40 -17.42
CA MET A 659 -9.39 -17.55 -16.35
C MET A 659 -8.00 -18.03 -15.95
N ARG A 660 -7.02 -17.14 -15.97
CA ARG A 660 -5.70 -17.35 -15.38
C ARG A 660 -5.56 -16.42 -14.18
N LEU A 661 -5.47 -17.01 -12.99
CA LEU A 661 -5.45 -16.32 -11.71
C LEU A 661 -4.20 -16.74 -10.96
N VAL A 662 -3.20 -15.87 -10.87
CA VAL A 662 -1.96 -16.13 -10.15
C VAL A 662 -1.92 -15.29 -8.90
N GLY A 663 -1.78 -15.92 -7.75
CA GLY A 663 -1.55 -15.30 -6.45
C GLY A 663 -2.68 -14.46 -5.84
N PRO A 664 -3.97 -14.59 -6.22
CA PRO A 664 -5.00 -13.84 -5.51
C PRO A 664 -5.00 -14.21 -4.03
N GLN A 665 -5.03 -13.21 -3.16
CA GLN A 665 -5.05 -13.44 -1.71
C GLN A 665 -6.46 -13.72 -1.19
N VAL A 666 -7.46 -13.16 -1.86
CA VAL A 666 -8.88 -13.49 -1.67
C VAL A 666 -9.48 -13.72 -3.05
N LEU A 667 -10.17 -14.82 -3.23
CA LEU A 667 -10.84 -15.16 -4.48
C LEU A 667 -12.22 -15.77 -4.23
N ALA A 668 -13.22 -15.25 -4.92
CA ALA A 668 -14.50 -15.93 -5.07
C ALA A 668 -14.90 -15.96 -6.56
N VAL A 669 -15.09 -17.16 -7.11
CA VAL A 669 -15.69 -17.42 -8.43
C VAL A 669 -17.00 -18.12 -8.19
N GLU A 670 -18.12 -17.42 -8.39
CA GLU A 670 -19.44 -17.86 -7.96
C GLU A 670 -20.48 -17.70 -9.05
N GLY A 671 -21.31 -18.71 -9.27
CA GLY A 671 -22.44 -18.67 -10.20
C GLY A 671 -22.01 -18.44 -11.65
N CYS A 672 -20.82 -18.85 -12.06
CA CYS A 672 -20.32 -18.66 -13.42
C CYS A 672 -20.65 -19.86 -14.32
N ASN A 673 -20.96 -19.56 -15.58
CA ASN A 673 -21.22 -20.55 -16.60
C ASN A 673 -20.07 -20.59 -17.63
N PHE A 674 -19.45 -21.72 -17.79
CA PHE A 674 -18.49 -22.03 -18.83
C PHE A 674 -19.14 -23.01 -19.80
N SER A 675 -19.28 -22.58 -21.04
CA SER A 675 -19.87 -23.39 -22.10
C SER A 675 -18.99 -23.37 -23.33
N ASP A 676 -18.67 -24.52 -23.86
CA ASP A 676 -17.78 -24.70 -25.00
C ASP A 676 -16.45 -23.95 -24.88
N SER A 677 -15.94 -23.79 -23.65
CA SER A 677 -14.83 -22.90 -23.32
C SER A 677 -13.65 -23.64 -22.67
N GLY A 678 -12.40 -23.24 -23.00
CA GLY A 678 -11.19 -23.82 -22.41
C GLY A 678 -10.95 -25.31 -22.79
N ARG A 679 -11.55 -25.81 -23.85
CA ARG A 679 -11.50 -27.22 -24.25
C ARG A 679 -10.08 -27.73 -24.54
N GLY A 680 -9.20 -26.86 -25.03
CA GLY A 680 -7.78 -27.21 -25.26
C GLY A 680 -6.89 -27.12 -24.02
N GLY A 681 -7.43 -26.73 -22.87
CA GLY A 681 -6.68 -26.54 -21.65
C GLY A 681 -7.55 -26.60 -20.39
N CYS A 682 -7.95 -25.45 -19.84
CA CYS A 682 -8.78 -25.39 -18.64
C CYS A 682 -9.72 -24.18 -18.62
N SER A 683 -10.84 -24.30 -17.88
CA SER A 683 -11.73 -23.18 -17.62
C SER A 683 -11.12 -22.23 -16.60
N ILE A 684 -10.59 -22.75 -15.50
CA ILE A 684 -9.91 -21.92 -14.48
C ILE A 684 -8.54 -22.53 -14.20
N ARG A 685 -7.50 -21.69 -14.30
CA ARG A 685 -6.16 -21.99 -13.81
C ARG A 685 -5.85 -21.07 -12.64
N LEU A 686 -5.60 -21.69 -11.48
CA LEU A 686 -5.29 -21.01 -10.23
C LEU A 686 -3.92 -21.47 -9.73
N ASP A 687 -2.99 -20.52 -9.67
CA ASP A 687 -1.64 -20.72 -9.18
C ASP A 687 -1.34 -19.79 -8.00
N GLU A 688 -0.48 -20.19 -7.06
CA GLU A 688 0.06 -19.37 -5.95
C GLU A 688 -0.99 -18.67 -5.05
N ALA A 689 -2.22 -19.18 -5.01
CA ALA A 689 -3.28 -18.56 -4.23
C ALA A 689 -3.20 -18.92 -2.74
N THR A 690 -3.71 -18.03 -1.89
CA THR A 690 -3.87 -18.33 -0.46
C THR A 690 -5.13 -19.17 -0.26
N TRP A 691 -4.94 -20.46 -0.09
CA TRP A 691 -5.98 -21.51 -0.11
C TRP A 691 -7.17 -21.29 0.86
N GLU A 692 -6.97 -20.63 1.99
CA GLU A 692 -8.02 -20.42 3.00
C GLU A 692 -9.13 -19.47 2.53
N LYS A 693 -8.78 -18.48 1.73
CA LYS A 693 -9.70 -17.44 1.24
C LYS A 693 -10.00 -17.56 -0.25
N VAL A 694 -9.87 -18.74 -0.77
CA VAL A 694 -10.16 -19.05 -2.17
C VAL A 694 -11.36 -19.98 -2.24
N SER A 695 -12.37 -19.56 -3.01
CA SER A 695 -13.59 -20.32 -3.23
C SER A 695 -14.00 -20.30 -4.70
N ILE A 696 -14.24 -21.47 -5.26
CA ILE A 696 -14.90 -21.66 -6.54
C ILE A 696 -16.16 -22.49 -6.24
N ALA A 697 -17.34 -21.93 -6.50
CA ALA A 697 -18.61 -22.53 -6.12
C ALA A 697 -19.72 -22.22 -7.12
N ASP A 698 -20.73 -23.08 -7.17
CA ASP A 698 -21.96 -22.90 -7.95
C ASP A 698 -21.68 -22.58 -9.43
N CYS A 699 -20.67 -23.22 -10.03
CA CYS A 699 -20.30 -23.02 -11.42
C CYS A 699 -20.77 -24.16 -12.32
N ASN A 700 -21.05 -23.84 -13.58
CA ASN A 700 -21.36 -24.78 -14.64
C ASN A 700 -20.18 -24.94 -15.60
N LEU A 701 -19.86 -26.20 -15.97
CA LEU A 701 -18.76 -26.55 -16.88
C LEU A 701 -19.26 -27.44 -18.03
N TRP A 702 -20.13 -26.88 -18.90
CA TRP A 702 -20.70 -27.61 -20.03
C TRP A 702 -19.73 -27.68 -21.21
N ASN A 703 -19.36 -28.87 -21.64
CA ASN A 703 -18.42 -29.10 -22.75
C ASN A 703 -17.15 -28.21 -22.65
N SER A 704 -16.64 -28.04 -21.45
CA SER A 704 -15.62 -27.05 -21.14
C SER A 704 -14.39 -27.69 -20.45
N GLY A 705 -13.30 -26.92 -20.39
CA GLY A 705 -12.09 -27.33 -19.70
C GLY A 705 -12.27 -27.48 -18.19
N ARG A 706 -11.44 -28.31 -17.56
CA ARG A 706 -11.43 -28.54 -16.11
C ARG A 706 -11.00 -27.31 -15.32
N ILE A 707 -11.22 -27.32 -14.01
CA ILE A 707 -10.57 -26.40 -13.05
C ILE A 707 -9.22 -26.99 -12.66
N LEU A 708 -8.15 -26.24 -12.88
CA LEU A 708 -6.79 -26.59 -12.51
C LEU A 708 -6.32 -25.69 -11.37
N SER A 709 -6.23 -26.24 -10.16
CA SER A 709 -5.66 -25.53 -9.01
C SER A 709 -4.34 -26.19 -8.60
N MET A 710 -3.28 -25.37 -8.56
CA MET A 710 -1.96 -25.79 -8.06
C MET A 710 -1.82 -25.58 -6.56
N THR A 711 -2.79 -24.97 -5.90
CA THR A 711 -2.85 -24.68 -4.47
C THR A 711 -4.09 -25.26 -3.85
N GLY A 712 -3.95 -26.35 -3.09
CA GLY A 712 -5.01 -26.94 -2.27
C GLY A 712 -6.36 -27.16 -2.98
N ASN A 713 -7.41 -27.37 -2.21
CA ASN A 713 -8.76 -27.51 -2.73
C ASN A 713 -9.46 -26.12 -2.82
N ALA A 714 -9.46 -25.54 -4.00
CA ALA A 714 -10.12 -24.26 -4.29
C ALA A 714 -11.64 -24.42 -4.53
N VAL A 715 -12.10 -25.61 -4.92
CA VAL A 715 -13.52 -25.88 -5.14
C VAL A 715 -14.20 -26.14 -3.80
N LYS A 716 -15.02 -25.20 -3.35
CA LYS A 716 -15.71 -25.23 -2.05
C LYS A 716 -17.21 -25.52 -2.15
N GLY A 717 -17.80 -25.45 -3.34
CA GLY A 717 -19.23 -25.65 -3.57
C GLY A 717 -19.51 -26.55 -4.78
N PRO A 718 -20.79 -26.78 -5.07
CA PRO A 718 -21.19 -27.65 -6.15
C PRO A 718 -20.75 -27.12 -7.52
N LEU A 719 -20.42 -28.04 -8.41
CA LEU A 719 -20.24 -27.82 -9.83
C LEU A 719 -21.30 -28.61 -10.59
N CYS A 720 -21.74 -28.12 -11.73
CA CYS A 720 -22.65 -28.86 -12.61
C CYS A 720 -22.15 -28.86 -14.06
N GLU A 721 -22.74 -29.74 -14.87
CA GLU A 721 -22.43 -29.93 -16.30
C GLU A 721 -23.78 -29.93 -17.05
N LEU A 722 -24.43 -28.77 -17.08
CA LEU A 722 -25.75 -28.60 -17.68
C LEU A 722 -25.65 -27.77 -18.97
N GLU A 723 -26.35 -28.19 -20.01
CA GLU A 723 -26.44 -27.44 -21.24
C GLU A 723 -27.10 -26.08 -20.99
N PRO A 724 -26.49 -24.95 -21.34
CA PRO A 724 -27.11 -23.66 -21.15
C PRO A 724 -28.29 -23.45 -22.11
N ALA A 725 -29.33 -22.80 -21.60
CA ALA A 725 -30.52 -22.45 -22.37
C ALA A 725 -30.62 -20.91 -22.47
N TYR A 726 -29.89 -20.32 -23.40
CA TYR A 726 -29.85 -18.87 -23.58
C TYR A 726 -31.11 -18.29 -24.19
N VAL A 727 -31.45 -17.05 -23.85
CA VAL A 727 -32.61 -16.32 -24.36
C VAL A 727 -32.51 -16.08 -25.86
N ASP A 728 -31.40 -15.43 -26.30
CA ASP A 728 -31.17 -15.09 -27.71
C ASP A 728 -29.66 -14.99 -28.00
N PRO A 729 -28.94 -16.12 -28.09
CA PRO A 729 -27.46 -16.11 -28.29
C PRO A 729 -27.06 -15.55 -29.65
N ASP A 730 -27.94 -15.57 -30.67
CA ASP A 730 -27.65 -15.00 -32.00
C ASP A 730 -27.51 -13.46 -31.93
N ASN A 731 -28.21 -12.83 -31.01
CA ASN A 731 -28.13 -11.41 -30.70
C ASN A 731 -27.32 -11.13 -29.42
N PHE A 732 -26.46 -12.04 -29.01
CA PHE A 732 -25.55 -11.93 -27.85
C PHE A 732 -26.25 -11.79 -26.50
N ASP A 733 -27.55 -12.19 -26.37
CA ASP A 733 -28.23 -12.32 -25.11
C ASP A 733 -27.99 -13.72 -24.52
N PHE A 734 -26.93 -13.82 -23.72
CA PHE A 734 -26.54 -15.05 -23.03
C PHE A 734 -27.23 -15.21 -21.67
N THR A 735 -28.29 -14.45 -21.38
CA THR A 735 -29.14 -14.65 -20.20
C THR A 735 -29.80 -16.02 -20.27
N GLN A 736 -29.88 -16.74 -19.16
CA GLN A 736 -30.53 -18.02 -19.10
C GLN A 736 -32.06 -17.85 -19.22
N ARG A 737 -32.74 -18.69 -20.04
CA ARG A 737 -34.19 -18.69 -20.14
C ARG A 737 -34.84 -18.96 -18.78
N PRO A 738 -35.87 -18.21 -18.40
CA PRO A 738 -36.63 -18.47 -17.15
C PRO A 738 -37.10 -19.93 -17.05
N GLY A 739 -36.91 -20.55 -15.89
CA GLY A 739 -37.25 -21.96 -15.66
C GLY A 739 -36.22 -22.97 -16.19
N SER A 740 -35.12 -22.53 -16.81
CA SER A 740 -34.03 -23.44 -17.13
C SER A 740 -33.27 -23.84 -15.87
N PRO A 741 -32.65 -25.03 -15.85
CA PRO A 741 -31.91 -25.51 -14.67
C PRO A 741 -30.81 -24.56 -14.18
N LEU A 742 -30.14 -23.83 -15.08
CA LEU A 742 -29.11 -22.85 -14.72
C LEU A 742 -29.72 -21.56 -14.15
N ALA A 743 -30.88 -21.11 -14.69
CA ALA A 743 -31.61 -19.97 -14.14
C ALA A 743 -32.07 -20.23 -12.71
N GLU A 744 -32.62 -21.43 -12.43
CA GLU A 744 -33.04 -21.83 -11.08
C GLU A 744 -31.86 -21.88 -10.09
N LYS A 745 -30.71 -22.30 -10.55
CA LYS A 745 -29.46 -22.29 -9.75
C LYS A 745 -28.78 -20.92 -9.67
N GLN A 746 -29.28 -19.90 -10.35
CA GLN A 746 -28.71 -18.56 -10.45
C GLN A 746 -27.31 -18.55 -11.08
N ILE A 747 -27.02 -19.44 -12.00
CA ILE A 747 -25.76 -19.57 -12.72
C ILE A 747 -25.84 -18.83 -14.06
N GLY A 748 -24.81 -18.04 -14.38
CA GLY A 748 -24.76 -17.17 -15.55
C GLY A 748 -25.37 -15.79 -15.32
N THR A 749 -25.35 -14.96 -16.38
CA THR A 749 -25.84 -13.58 -16.33
C THR A 749 -27.36 -13.48 -16.13
N LYS A 750 -27.77 -12.37 -15.53
CA LYS A 750 -29.19 -11.99 -15.32
C LYS A 750 -29.47 -10.68 -16.05
N LYS A 751 -30.73 -10.48 -16.48
CA LYS A 751 -31.21 -9.16 -16.93
C LYS A 751 -31.34 -8.16 -15.82
#